data_87ee3b69322a111334ba5e3295757cc8
#
_entry.id   87ee3b69322a111334ba5e3295757cc8
#
_cell.length_a   1.000
_cell.length_b   1.000
_cell.length_c   1.000
_cell.angle_alpha   90.00
_cell.angle_beta   90.00
_cell.angle_gamma   90.00
#
_symmetry.space_group_name_H-M   'P 1'
#
loop_
_entity.id
_entity.type
_entity.pdbx_description
1 polymer ?
#
loop_
_entity_poly.entity_id
_entity_poly.type
_entity_poly.pdbx_seq_one_letter_code
_entity_poly.pdbx_strand_id
1 'polypeptide(L)'
;MKKSILFKKLGIILLISQTLVGVPMLAQESILETTVQTETESVTTETSQTVANLESETTSQTVMQEKESSSAIAESSSGNAVAVTTETTNEIQNSDTDGKAVSAESVFSEADYKQATALELATLVREKKVTSEELVKIALAITKRENPTLNAVITLREEAALTEAKALQDTGQPFLGVPLLLKGLGQSLKGESNTNGFGFLRDQVAGGTSTFVKALQNAGFIIIGQTNYPELGWKNISDSKLYGVSVNPWNPNHYSGGSSGGAGASVAAAFVPIASGSDAGGSIRIPASWTGTVGLKPSRGVIIGNSNSAKGQTVHFGLSRTVADTNALFETLLTKKDLPTGHLSQAQPIAYTTESPAGTPVSAEAKEAVAEAVAFLKDQGYTLVEVKHPVDGERLMKNYYTVAAGSAGIADFMARQKLKRPLERNDVELLTWALFQTGKNITSEETTAAWTDIALQAQAMDEFYQQYPILLTPTTAATAPSIDNPLLKPEHAAQMEKIDQLSPAEQKQLIYDQWLTAFTYTPFTQQANLFGHPALSVPTYVSKEGLPLGIQFNSALNEDRTLLQLGALFENNHKINQPHVEEPDKDKEPDTSGEPDKDKEPNASGELDKDKEQDTSGEPDKDKETKTSEGPIEGKDQNQNQNQNPDKAGKTTSESSLANSLNSSANQGTKSTESTHAFSNKSMIGKQEQLPKKVLPKAGAEVPSTFWIVLGGAFLVTSGTIYIRKTRKR
;
A
#
# COMPACT_ATOMS: atom_id res chain seq x y z
N MET A 1 -7.79 36.52 -44.41
CA MET A 1 -6.62 36.01 -43.66
C MET A 1 -6.85 35.85 -42.15
N LYS A 2 -7.72 36.58 -41.47
CA LYS A 2 -7.96 36.42 -40.01
C LYS A 2 -8.77 35.18 -39.62
N LYS A 3 -9.58 34.58 -40.49
CA LYS A 3 -10.37 33.36 -40.21
C LYS A 3 -9.56 32.07 -40.34
N SER A 4 -8.50 32.02 -41.13
CA SER A 4 -7.66 30.84 -41.33
C SER A 4 -6.69 30.57 -40.16
N ILE A 5 -6.32 31.58 -39.39
CA ILE A 5 -5.44 31.46 -38.22
C ILE A 5 -6.22 30.97 -36.99
N LEU A 6 -7.51 31.28 -36.91
CA LEU A 6 -8.39 30.83 -35.83
C LEU A 6 -8.67 29.31 -35.91
N PHE A 7 -8.85 28.77 -37.13
CA PHE A 7 -9.07 27.34 -37.34
C PHE A 7 -7.82 26.48 -37.10
N LYS A 8 -6.61 27.00 -37.38
CA LYS A 8 -5.37 26.27 -37.02
C LYS A 8 -5.09 26.22 -35.53
N LYS A 9 -5.46 27.28 -34.78
CA LYS A 9 -5.36 27.26 -33.31
C LYS A 9 -6.40 26.36 -32.64
N LEU A 10 -7.61 26.27 -33.18
CA LEU A 10 -8.63 25.33 -32.68
C LEU A 10 -8.28 23.87 -32.95
N GLY A 11 -7.65 23.55 -34.09
CA GLY A 11 -7.19 22.19 -34.42
C GLY A 11 -6.08 21.68 -33.49
N ILE A 12 -5.19 22.56 -33.06
CA ILE A 12 -4.11 22.20 -32.10
C ILE A 12 -4.68 21.98 -30.69
N ILE A 13 -5.70 22.73 -30.27
CA ILE A 13 -6.37 22.56 -28.97
C ILE A 13 -7.17 21.23 -28.94
N LEU A 14 -7.81 20.85 -30.06
CA LEU A 14 -8.51 19.57 -30.17
C LEU A 14 -7.55 18.35 -30.17
N LEU A 15 -6.34 18.49 -30.74
CA LEU A 15 -5.33 17.43 -30.68
C LEU A 15 -4.76 17.23 -29.26
N ILE A 16 -4.62 18.31 -28.49
CA ILE A 16 -4.12 18.22 -27.10
C ILE A 16 -5.19 17.60 -26.18
N SER A 17 -6.48 17.81 -26.43
CA SER A 17 -7.55 17.19 -25.63
C SER A 17 -7.72 15.69 -25.90
N GLN A 18 -7.36 15.20 -27.08
CA GLN A 18 -7.40 13.76 -27.40
C GLN A 18 -6.20 12.99 -26.89
N THR A 19 -5.05 13.64 -26.66
CA THR A 19 -3.87 13.01 -26.07
C THR A 19 -3.92 12.96 -24.52
N LEU A 20 -4.80 13.71 -23.88
CA LEU A 20 -4.96 13.68 -22.41
C LEU A 20 -5.87 12.56 -21.87
N VAL A 21 -6.60 11.86 -22.74
CA VAL A 21 -7.48 10.74 -22.34
C VAL A 21 -6.69 9.48 -21.94
N GLY A 22 -5.38 9.43 -22.17
CA GLY A 22 -4.50 8.31 -21.85
C GLY A 22 -3.62 8.50 -20.61
N VAL A 23 -3.79 9.58 -19.83
CA VAL A 23 -2.99 9.77 -18.60
C VAL A 23 -3.59 8.92 -17.47
N PRO A 24 -2.79 8.08 -16.81
CA PRO A 24 -3.30 7.22 -15.76
C PRO A 24 -3.82 8.01 -14.57
N MET A 25 -4.85 7.50 -13.95
CA MET A 25 -5.61 8.08 -12.85
C MET A 25 -4.74 8.47 -11.63
N LEU A 26 -3.62 7.79 -11.40
CA LEU A 26 -2.64 8.14 -10.36
C LEU A 26 -2.00 9.52 -10.54
N ALA A 27 -1.79 9.94 -11.79
CA ALA A 27 -1.26 11.26 -12.09
C ALA A 27 -2.35 12.34 -12.19
N GLN A 28 -3.58 11.94 -12.55
CA GLN A 28 -4.71 12.85 -12.56
C GLN A 28 -5.10 13.29 -11.16
N GLU A 29 -5.04 12.41 -10.15
CA GLU A 29 -5.37 12.78 -8.77
C GLU A 29 -4.37 13.79 -8.19
N SER A 30 -3.06 13.60 -8.41
CA SER A 30 -2.07 14.58 -7.92
C SER A 30 -2.13 15.93 -8.66
N ILE A 31 -2.55 15.94 -9.92
CA ILE A 31 -2.71 17.16 -10.72
C ILE A 31 -4.06 17.83 -10.43
N LEU A 32 -5.15 17.06 -10.27
CA LEU A 32 -6.46 17.55 -9.92
C LEU A 32 -6.49 18.11 -8.49
N GLU A 33 -5.87 17.42 -7.52
CA GLU A 33 -5.80 17.91 -6.14
C GLU A 33 -5.03 19.23 -6.04
N THR A 34 -3.96 19.42 -6.81
CA THR A 34 -3.22 20.68 -6.82
C THR A 34 -4.03 21.82 -7.45
N THR A 35 -4.92 21.53 -8.39
CA THR A 35 -5.73 22.55 -9.10
C THR A 35 -6.99 22.90 -8.32
N VAL A 36 -7.66 21.94 -7.69
CA VAL A 36 -8.86 22.16 -6.86
C VAL A 36 -8.53 22.91 -5.57
N GLN A 37 -7.33 22.70 -5.00
CA GLN A 37 -6.92 23.41 -3.78
C GLN A 37 -6.66 24.92 -3.99
N THR A 38 -6.25 25.33 -5.19
CA THR A 38 -6.08 26.77 -5.49
C THR A 38 -7.40 27.50 -5.67
N GLU A 39 -8.49 26.80 -6.04
CA GLU A 39 -9.80 27.44 -6.22
C GLU A 39 -10.65 27.44 -4.93
N THR A 40 -10.51 26.44 -4.04
CA THR A 40 -11.28 26.42 -2.78
C THR A 40 -10.77 27.43 -1.75
N GLU A 41 -9.49 27.80 -1.75
CA GLU A 41 -8.98 28.85 -0.85
C GLU A 41 -9.45 30.27 -1.23
N SER A 42 -9.83 30.52 -2.49
CA SER A 42 -10.38 31.83 -2.91
C SER A 42 -11.89 31.96 -2.72
N VAL A 43 -12.64 30.85 -2.68
CA VAL A 43 -14.11 30.86 -2.51
C VAL A 43 -14.52 30.79 -1.03
N THR A 44 -13.71 30.23 -0.15
CA THR A 44 -14.04 30.15 1.29
C THR A 44 -13.85 31.48 2.03
N THR A 45 -13.07 32.43 1.49
CA THR A 45 -12.84 33.72 2.16
C THR A 45 -13.98 34.71 1.90
N GLU A 46 -14.72 34.60 0.79
CA GLU A 46 -15.85 35.49 0.50
C GLU A 46 -17.19 35.00 1.06
N THR A 47 -17.35 33.65 1.22
CA THR A 47 -18.59 33.06 1.80
C THR A 47 -18.65 33.11 3.31
N SER A 48 -17.51 33.18 3.99
CA SER A 48 -17.48 33.24 5.46
C SER A 48 -17.87 34.63 6.03
N GLN A 49 -17.79 35.67 5.25
CA GLN A 49 -18.23 37.00 5.70
C GLN A 49 -19.72 37.24 5.49
N THR A 50 -20.38 36.50 4.59
CA THR A 50 -21.82 36.67 4.31
C THR A 50 -22.70 35.78 5.20
N VAL A 51 -22.18 34.67 5.72
CA VAL A 51 -22.90 33.76 6.63
C VAL A 51 -22.84 34.25 8.08
N ALA A 52 -21.75 34.90 8.49
CA ALA A 52 -21.62 35.45 9.84
C ALA A 52 -22.58 36.63 10.14
N ASN A 53 -23.14 37.28 9.12
CA ASN A 53 -24.09 38.36 9.29
C ASN A 53 -25.57 37.97 9.23
N LEU A 54 -25.87 36.69 8.93
CA LEU A 54 -27.24 36.14 8.96
C LEU A 54 -27.58 35.34 10.22
N GLU A 55 -26.57 34.88 10.99
CA GLU A 55 -26.80 34.09 12.22
C GLU A 55 -26.95 34.96 13.48
N SER A 56 -26.67 36.25 13.42
CA SER A 56 -26.82 37.15 14.59
C SER A 56 -28.23 37.70 14.79
N GLU A 57 -29.16 37.53 13.86
CA GLU A 57 -30.53 38.02 14.00
C GLU A 57 -31.59 36.95 14.35
N THR A 58 -31.21 35.65 14.39
CA THR A 58 -32.21 34.59 14.64
C THR A 58 -32.12 33.93 16.02
N THR A 59 -31.14 34.32 16.85
CA THR A 59 -30.92 33.66 18.17
C THR A 59 -31.52 34.42 19.36
N SER A 60 -32.33 35.44 19.16
CA SER A 60 -32.92 36.25 20.27
C SER A 60 -34.40 35.99 20.56
N GLN A 61 -35.04 34.98 19.95
CA GLN A 61 -36.48 34.74 20.18
C GLN A 61 -36.90 33.34 20.61
N THR A 62 -36.01 32.43 21.01
CA THR A 62 -36.45 31.06 21.42
C THR A 62 -35.81 30.56 22.70
N VAL A 63 -35.64 31.41 23.69
CA VAL A 63 -35.28 30.97 25.07
C VAL A 63 -36.25 31.62 26.07
N MET A 64 -37.48 31.15 26.07
CA MET A 64 -38.44 31.28 27.18
C MET A 64 -39.57 30.30 26.94
N GLN A 65 -39.40 29.03 27.32
CA GLN A 65 -40.40 28.12 27.82
C GLN A 65 -39.83 26.69 27.76
N GLU A 66 -39.41 26.25 28.94
CA GLU A 66 -39.62 24.91 29.44
C GLU A 66 -38.74 24.72 30.69
N LYS A 67 -39.33 25.09 31.78
CA LYS A 67 -39.01 24.61 33.11
C LYS A 67 -40.35 24.21 33.72
N GLU A 68 -40.56 22.92 33.82
CA GLU A 68 -41.28 22.26 34.86
C GLU A 68 -41.66 20.83 34.48
N SER A 69 -41.39 19.99 35.43
CA SER A 69 -41.89 18.63 35.66
C SER A 69 -40.86 17.51 35.40
N SER A 70 -40.32 17.04 36.48
CA SER A 70 -40.73 15.77 37.07
C SER A 70 -39.83 15.34 38.21
N SER A 71 -40.48 15.21 39.30
CA SER A 71 -40.07 14.45 40.47
C SER A 71 -40.52 13.00 40.36
N ALA A 72 -39.76 12.14 41.05
CA ALA A 72 -40.13 10.85 41.64
C ALA A 72 -40.18 9.62 40.73
N ILE A 73 -39.35 8.65 41.02
CA ILE A 73 -39.72 7.43 41.76
C ILE A 73 -38.41 6.75 42.23
N ALA A 74 -38.39 6.47 43.52
CA ALA A 74 -37.36 5.75 44.25
C ALA A 74 -37.73 4.27 44.44
N GLU A 75 -36.76 3.52 44.99
CA GLU A 75 -36.87 2.20 45.67
C GLU A 75 -36.77 0.98 44.74
N SER A 76 -36.04 -0.06 45.03
CA SER A 76 -35.43 -0.69 46.22
C SER A 76 -34.64 -1.89 45.71
N SER A 77 -33.62 -2.46 46.23
CA SER A 77 -33.39 -3.11 47.47
C SER A 77 -32.00 -3.77 47.49
N SER A 78 -31.30 -3.61 48.53
CA SER A 78 -30.72 -4.57 49.50
C SER A 78 -29.87 -5.69 48.92
N GLY A 79 -28.70 -6.01 49.41
CA GLY A 79 -28.00 -5.84 50.68
C GLY A 79 -26.88 -6.87 50.74
N ASN A 80 -25.82 -6.57 51.34
CA ASN A 80 -25.18 -7.26 52.45
C ASN A 80 -23.72 -6.86 52.57
N ALA A 81 -23.49 -6.17 53.66
CA ALA A 81 -22.18 -5.90 54.26
C ALA A 81 -21.78 -7.07 55.16
N VAL A 82 -20.49 -7.41 55.18
CA VAL A 82 -19.85 -8.04 56.36
C VAL A 82 -18.61 -7.24 56.68
N ALA A 83 -18.66 -6.56 57.83
CA ALA A 83 -17.56 -5.95 58.52
C ALA A 83 -16.85 -6.97 59.40
N VAL A 84 -15.53 -6.94 59.47
CA VAL A 84 -14.79 -7.43 60.68
C VAL A 84 -13.74 -6.39 61.00
N THR A 85 -13.96 -5.79 62.17
CA THR A 85 -13.07 -4.97 62.95
C THR A 85 -12.00 -5.82 63.66
N THR A 86 -10.77 -5.31 63.77
CA THR A 86 -10.06 -5.32 65.06
C THR A 86 -8.97 -4.26 65.08
N GLU A 87 -9.09 -3.38 66.07
CA GLU A 87 -8.11 -2.44 66.56
C GLU A 87 -6.91 -3.15 67.21
N THR A 88 -5.71 -2.57 67.11
CA THR A 88 -4.83 -2.48 68.27
C THR A 88 -3.86 -1.31 68.06
N THR A 89 -3.95 -0.36 69.03
CA THR A 89 -3.08 0.77 69.31
C THR A 89 -1.70 0.30 69.75
N ASN A 90 -0.65 1.02 69.34
CA ASN A 90 0.41 1.46 70.27
C ASN A 90 1.19 2.64 69.69
N GLU A 91 1.24 3.69 70.49
CA GLU A 91 2.10 4.87 70.35
C GLU A 91 3.58 4.50 70.57
N ILE A 92 4.52 5.27 69.97
CA ILE A 92 5.51 6.07 70.65
C ILE A 92 6.57 6.64 69.65
N GLN A 93 6.65 7.96 69.71
CA GLN A 93 7.79 8.90 69.63
C GLN A 93 8.50 9.23 68.33
N ASN A 94 8.43 10.53 68.08
CA ASN A 94 9.20 11.43 67.25
C ASN A 94 10.70 11.15 67.12
N SER A 95 11.17 11.31 65.87
CA SER A 95 12.35 12.14 65.63
C SER A 95 12.26 12.69 64.17
N ASP A 96 12.30 14.01 64.05
CA ASP A 96 12.38 14.78 62.84
C ASP A 96 13.58 14.36 61.98
N THR A 97 13.32 14.02 60.76
CA THR A 97 14.20 14.35 59.63
C THR A 97 13.34 14.52 58.40
N ASP A 98 13.23 15.75 57.92
CA ASP A 98 12.74 16.13 56.64
C ASP A 98 13.47 15.34 55.51
N GLY A 99 12.78 14.43 54.91
CA GLY A 99 13.19 13.71 53.72
C GLY A 99 11.94 13.42 52.90
N LYS A 100 11.44 14.45 52.21
CA LYS A 100 10.42 14.30 51.21
C LYS A 100 11.01 13.44 50.09
N ALA A 101 10.78 12.13 50.15
CA ALA A 101 10.99 11.24 49.02
C ALA A 101 10.02 11.70 47.95
N VAL A 102 10.51 12.54 47.05
CA VAL A 102 9.92 12.72 45.73
C VAL A 102 10.01 11.33 45.08
N SER A 103 8.87 10.66 44.93
CA SER A 103 8.79 9.50 44.06
C SER A 103 9.33 9.96 42.71
N ALA A 104 10.44 9.40 42.29
CA ALA A 104 10.94 9.60 40.94
C ALA A 104 9.81 9.14 39.99
N GLU A 105 9.08 10.08 39.41
CA GLU A 105 8.22 9.78 38.28
C GLU A 105 9.12 9.10 37.24
N SER A 106 8.82 7.86 36.91
CA SER A 106 9.59 7.12 35.90
C SER A 106 9.53 7.91 34.60
N VAL A 107 10.67 8.39 34.13
CA VAL A 107 10.78 9.10 32.88
C VAL A 107 10.33 8.14 31.79
N PHE A 108 9.36 8.54 30.91
CA PHE A 108 8.88 7.75 29.79
C PHE A 108 10.05 7.37 28.87
N SER A 109 10.34 6.08 28.77
CA SER A 109 11.54 5.56 28.14
C SER A 109 11.34 5.22 26.66
N GLU A 110 12.44 4.98 25.94
CA GLU A 110 12.37 4.41 24.57
C GLU A 110 11.70 3.04 24.55
N ALA A 111 11.90 2.22 25.58
CA ALA A 111 11.25 0.92 25.68
C ALA A 111 9.72 1.06 25.82
N ASP A 112 9.25 2.00 26.65
CA ASP A 112 7.81 2.30 26.76
C ASP A 112 7.25 2.77 25.42
N TYR A 113 7.97 3.64 24.71
CA TYR A 113 7.59 4.09 23.36
C TYR A 113 7.46 2.96 22.36
N LYS A 114 8.45 2.06 22.31
CA LYS A 114 8.48 0.92 21.38
C LYS A 114 7.32 -0.05 21.62
N GLN A 115 6.87 -0.22 22.86
CA GLN A 115 5.77 -1.11 23.23
C GLN A 115 4.40 -0.47 23.02
N ALA A 116 4.27 0.83 23.26
CA ALA A 116 2.99 1.52 23.22
C ALA A 116 2.34 1.54 21.83
N THR A 117 1.02 1.38 21.78
CA THR A 117 0.19 1.58 20.59
C THR A 117 0.05 3.07 20.28
N ALA A 118 -0.43 3.41 19.08
CA ALA A 118 -0.67 4.81 18.73
C ALA A 118 -1.74 5.46 19.61
N LEU A 119 -2.76 4.69 19.99
CA LEU A 119 -3.83 5.17 20.89
C LEU A 119 -3.33 5.39 22.31
N GLU A 120 -2.47 4.53 22.82
CA GLU A 120 -1.84 4.70 24.13
C GLU A 120 -0.94 5.93 24.16
N LEU A 121 -0.08 6.12 23.15
CA LEU A 121 0.74 7.32 23.01
C LEU A 121 -0.11 8.60 22.99
N ALA A 122 -1.18 8.63 22.20
CA ALA A 122 -2.09 9.77 22.15
C ALA A 122 -2.77 10.03 23.54
N THR A 123 -3.09 8.97 24.27
CA THR A 123 -3.66 9.06 25.62
C THR A 123 -2.65 9.64 26.60
N LEU A 124 -1.39 9.17 26.58
CA LEU A 124 -0.32 9.69 27.43
C LEU A 124 -0.06 11.18 27.18
N VAL A 125 -0.11 11.62 25.90
CA VAL A 125 0.01 13.06 25.54
C VAL A 125 -1.17 13.85 26.10
N ARG A 126 -2.40 13.35 25.98
CA ARG A 126 -3.60 14.02 26.49
C ARG A 126 -3.59 14.14 28.02
N GLU A 127 -3.12 13.11 28.70
CA GLU A 127 -2.94 13.07 30.14
C GLU A 127 -1.71 13.86 30.63
N LYS A 128 -0.91 14.40 29.70
CA LYS A 128 0.33 15.16 29.99
C LYS A 128 1.42 14.34 30.73
N LYS A 129 1.38 13.00 30.55
CA LYS A 129 2.42 12.08 31.05
C LYS A 129 3.67 12.10 30.20
N VAL A 130 3.50 12.43 28.90
CA VAL A 130 4.57 12.66 27.93
C VAL A 130 4.14 13.80 27.00
N THR A 131 5.06 14.54 26.46
CA THR A 131 4.77 15.57 25.46
C THR A 131 4.91 15.01 24.03
N SER A 132 4.20 15.59 23.08
CA SER A 132 4.39 15.28 21.66
C SER A 132 5.84 15.50 21.19
N GLU A 133 6.52 16.53 21.74
CA GLU A 133 7.92 16.80 21.43
C GLU A 133 8.83 15.66 21.89
N GLU A 134 8.61 15.08 23.06
CA GLU A 134 9.35 13.92 23.58
C GLU A 134 9.13 12.70 22.70
N LEU A 135 7.87 12.38 22.32
CA LEU A 135 7.57 11.29 21.40
C LEU A 135 8.27 11.44 20.05
N VAL A 136 8.27 12.65 19.49
CA VAL A 136 8.96 12.95 18.21
C VAL A 136 10.47 12.80 18.36
N LYS A 137 11.07 13.24 19.48
CA LYS A 137 12.51 13.07 19.73
C LYS A 137 12.89 11.60 19.85
N ILE A 138 12.10 10.78 20.55
CA ILE A 138 12.33 9.34 20.68
C ILE A 138 12.24 8.68 19.28
N ALA A 139 11.17 8.93 18.52
CA ALA A 139 10.98 8.40 17.19
C ALA A 139 12.14 8.75 16.24
N LEU A 140 12.60 10.00 16.26
CA LEU A 140 13.74 10.46 15.47
C LEU A 140 15.05 9.81 15.89
N ALA A 141 15.29 9.63 17.19
CA ALA A 141 16.50 8.99 17.73
C ALA A 141 16.57 7.51 17.29
N ILE A 142 15.49 6.76 17.46
CA ILE A 142 15.40 5.36 17.00
C ILE A 142 15.63 5.29 15.49
N THR A 143 14.91 6.11 14.72
CA THR A 143 15.03 6.12 13.26
C THR A 143 16.46 6.41 12.81
N LYS A 144 17.13 7.42 13.38
CA LYS A 144 18.50 7.76 13.02
C LYS A 144 19.49 6.64 13.34
N ARG A 145 19.29 5.91 14.43
CA ARG A 145 20.16 4.82 14.87
C ARG A 145 19.99 3.57 14.03
N GLU A 146 18.75 3.17 13.73
CA GLU A 146 18.44 1.86 13.15
C GLU A 146 18.21 1.90 11.63
N ASN A 147 17.80 3.05 11.07
CA ASN A 147 17.55 3.19 9.64
C ASN A 147 18.76 2.95 8.71
N PRO A 148 20.03 3.22 9.09
CA PRO A 148 21.18 2.88 8.24
C PRO A 148 21.24 1.39 7.86
N THR A 149 20.77 0.49 8.72
CA THR A 149 20.68 -0.95 8.44
C THR A 149 19.44 -1.28 7.58
N LEU A 150 18.31 -0.62 7.85
CA LEU A 150 17.02 -1.00 7.26
C LEU A 150 16.70 -0.26 5.95
N ASN A 151 17.25 0.92 5.77
CA ASN A 151 16.93 1.82 4.65
C ASN A 151 15.43 1.98 4.41
N ALA A 152 14.68 2.04 5.51
CA ALA A 152 13.22 2.15 5.52
C ALA A 152 12.74 3.59 5.33
N VAL A 153 13.51 4.58 5.80
CA VAL A 153 13.20 6.01 5.77
C VAL A 153 14.18 6.74 4.84
N ILE A 154 13.64 7.51 3.89
CA ILE A 154 14.41 8.21 2.85
C ILE A 154 14.63 9.68 3.16
N THR A 155 13.76 10.30 3.94
CA THR A 155 13.89 11.69 4.39
C THR A 155 13.37 11.84 5.81
N LEU A 156 13.98 12.73 6.59
CA LEU A 156 13.50 13.19 7.88
C LEU A 156 13.27 14.70 7.83
N ARG A 157 12.27 15.19 8.56
CA ARG A 157 11.90 16.61 8.67
C ARG A 157 11.94 17.09 10.12
N GLU A 158 13.05 16.78 10.80
CA GLU A 158 13.22 16.92 12.25
C GLU A 158 12.82 18.29 12.81
N GLU A 159 13.40 19.37 12.29
CA GLU A 159 13.13 20.73 12.79
C GLU A 159 11.67 21.12 12.63
N ALA A 160 11.06 20.80 11.47
CA ALA A 160 9.65 21.07 11.22
C ALA A 160 8.75 20.21 12.13
N ALA A 161 9.05 18.92 12.30
CA ALA A 161 8.29 18.02 13.16
C ALA A 161 8.32 18.44 14.63
N LEU A 162 9.49 18.83 15.15
CA LEU A 162 9.62 19.34 16.50
C LEU A 162 8.87 20.68 16.71
N THR A 163 8.88 21.55 15.69
CA THR A 163 8.12 22.81 15.73
C THR A 163 6.62 22.54 15.75
N GLU A 164 6.14 21.62 14.90
CA GLU A 164 4.72 21.20 14.84
C GLU A 164 4.29 20.55 16.17
N ALA A 165 5.12 19.67 16.73
CA ALA A 165 4.86 18.99 18.00
C ALA A 165 4.69 19.99 19.18
N LYS A 166 5.55 21.01 19.25
CA LYS A 166 5.47 22.10 20.26
C LYS A 166 4.22 22.96 20.10
N ALA A 167 3.78 23.20 18.87
CA ALA A 167 2.65 24.05 18.56
C ALA A 167 1.31 23.32 18.68
N LEU A 168 1.31 21.99 18.77
CA LEU A 168 0.11 21.16 18.77
C LEU A 168 -0.79 21.48 19.97
N GLN A 169 -2.09 21.63 19.69
CA GLN A 169 -3.11 21.84 20.71
C GLN A 169 -4.08 20.66 20.71
N ASP A 170 -4.52 20.23 21.89
CA ASP A 170 -5.57 19.24 22.01
C ASP A 170 -6.93 19.85 21.65
N THR A 171 -7.51 19.39 20.53
CA THR A 171 -8.86 19.72 20.06
C THR A 171 -9.74 18.47 19.93
N GLY A 172 -9.32 17.36 20.59
CA GLY A 172 -10.00 16.06 20.55
C GLY A 172 -9.51 15.14 19.43
N GLN A 173 -8.33 15.37 18.87
CA GLN A 173 -7.77 14.54 17.79
C GLN A 173 -7.47 13.12 18.33
N PRO A 174 -7.90 12.04 17.62
CA PRO A 174 -7.69 10.67 18.09
C PRO A 174 -6.22 10.30 18.32
N PHE A 175 -5.33 10.79 17.46
CA PHE A 175 -3.89 10.49 17.48
C PHE A 175 -3.04 11.69 17.87
N LEU A 176 -3.49 12.42 18.90
CA LEU A 176 -2.87 13.65 19.40
C LEU A 176 -1.37 13.47 19.66
N GLY A 177 -0.54 14.11 18.85
CA GLY A 177 0.91 14.19 19.03
C GLY A 177 1.70 12.94 18.67
N VAL A 178 1.06 11.93 18.10
CA VAL A 178 1.70 10.66 17.71
C VAL A 178 2.59 10.86 16.47
N PRO A 179 3.87 10.43 16.49
CA PRO A 179 4.73 10.46 15.32
C PRO A 179 4.23 9.52 14.23
N LEU A 180 4.35 9.96 12.95
CA LEU A 180 3.97 9.19 11.77
C LEU A 180 5.00 9.39 10.64
N LEU A 181 5.27 8.33 9.89
CA LEU A 181 6.04 8.38 8.64
C LEU A 181 5.11 8.25 7.43
N LEU A 182 5.28 9.14 6.44
CA LEU A 182 4.53 9.10 5.19
C LEU A 182 5.22 8.20 4.18
N LYS A 183 4.44 7.47 3.36
CA LYS A 183 5.01 6.88 2.15
C LYS A 183 5.45 8.00 1.20
N GLY A 184 6.68 7.95 0.70
CA GLY A 184 7.21 8.97 -0.21
C GLY A 184 6.54 9.02 -1.60
N LEU A 185 5.62 8.08 -1.90
CA LEU A 185 4.91 7.98 -3.18
C LEU A 185 3.42 8.30 -3.03
N GLY A 186 2.94 9.29 -3.80
CA GLY A 186 1.52 9.62 -3.93
C GLY A 186 0.91 10.31 -2.71
N GLN A 187 1.70 10.66 -1.70
CA GLN A 187 1.26 11.31 -0.46
C GLN A 187 2.05 12.60 -0.26
N SER A 188 1.66 13.63 -1.01
CA SER A 188 2.37 14.90 -1.03
C SER A 188 2.20 15.66 0.29
N LEU A 189 3.30 16.16 0.85
CA LEU A 189 3.35 17.17 1.91
C LEU A 189 4.11 18.38 1.38
N LYS A 190 3.51 19.56 1.44
CA LYS A 190 4.07 20.80 0.88
C LYS A 190 5.49 21.04 1.40
N GLY A 191 6.42 21.24 0.46
CA GLY A 191 7.84 21.48 0.75
C GLY A 191 8.70 20.22 0.88
N GLU A 192 8.08 19.04 1.03
CA GLU A 192 8.79 17.77 1.16
C GLU A 192 9.07 17.11 -0.20
N SER A 193 9.95 16.12 -0.21
CA SER A 193 10.36 15.38 -1.42
C SER A 193 9.17 14.78 -2.18
N ASN A 194 9.17 14.91 -3.52
CA ASN A 194 8.12 14.37 -4.41
C ASN A 194 8.73 13.85 -5.72
N THR A 195 9.55 12.82 -5.63
CA THR A 195 10.35 12.31 -6.75
C THR A 195 9.68 11.23 -7.58
N ASN A 196 8.61 10.60 -7.05
CA ASN A 196 8.01 9.39 -7.63
C ASN A 196 9.03 8.24 -7.90
N GLY A 197 10.20 8.27 -7.25
CA GLY A 197 11.30 7.32 -7.44
C GLY A 197 12.23 7.65 -8.62
N PHE A 198 11.97 8.72 -9.37
CA PHE A 198 12.78 9.10 -10.51
C PHE A 198 14.04 9.88 -10.12
N GLY A 199 15.20 9.45 -10.62
CA GLY A 199 16.46 10.15 -10.40
C GLY A 199 16.47 11.58 -10.94
N PHE A 200 15.81 11.83 -12.08
CA PHE A 200 15.71 13.17 -12.68
C PHE A 200 14.77 14.13 -11.90
N LEU A 201 13.99 13.60 -10.93
CA LEU A 201 13.16 14.40 -10.01
C LEU A 201 13.76 14.49 -8.59
N ARG A 202 15.03 14.13 -8.38
CA ARG A 202 15.67 14.09 -7.05
C ARG A 202 15.43 15.36 -6.21
N ASP A 203 15.48 16.51 -6.84
CA ASP A 203 15.32 17.82 -6.18
C ASP A 203 13.88 18.35 -6.25
N GLN A 204 12.92 17.52 -6.69
CA GLN A 204 11.53 17.93 -6.77
C GLN A 204 10.88 17.89 -5.41
N VAL A 205 10.23 18.98 -5.04
CA VAL A 205 9.41 19.09 -3.82
C VAL A 205 7.93 19.26 -4.17
N ALA A 206 7.07 18.85 -3.26
CA ALA A 206 5.63 18.98 -3.40
C ALA A 206 5.20 20.46 -3.26
N GLY A 207 4.41 20.95 -4.20
CA GLY A 207 3.85 22.32 -4.16
C GLY A 207 2.68 22.47 -3.18
N GLY A 208 2.03 21.37 -2.79
CA GLY A 208 0.88 21.34 -1.90
C GLY A 208 0.81 20.08 -1.05
N THR A 209 -0.09 20.08 -0.07
CA THR A 209 -0.38 18.91 0.79
C THR A 209 -1.63 18.22 0.29
N SER A 210 -1.58 16.92 0.01
CA SER A 210 -2.72 16.14 -0.47
C SER A 210 -3.82 16.01 0.60
N THR A 211 -5.05 15.76 0.15
CA THR A 211 -6.23 15.64 1.02
C THR A 211 -6.06 14.52 2.06
N PHE A 212 -5.49 13.38 1.66
CA PHE A 212 -5.20 12.29 2.58
C PHE A 212 -4.20 12.70 3.68
N VAL A 213 -3.12 13.40 3.30
CA VAL A 213 -2.11 13.86 4.26
C VAL A 213 -2.67 14.93 5.21
N LYS A 214 -3.51 15.85 4.70
CA LYS A 214 -4.23 16.81 5.57
C LYS A 214 -5.14 16.09 6.58
N ALA A 215 -5.81 15.00 6.17
CA ALA A 215 -6.64 14.21 7.08
C ALA A 215 -5.80 13.56 8.19
N LEU A 216 -4.59 13.06 7.90
CA LEU A 216 -3.66 12.55 8.90
C LEU A 216 -3.20 13.64 9.88
N GLN A 217 -2.86 14.84 9.38
CA GLN A 217 -2.52 16.00 10.23
C GLN A 217 -3.70 16.40 11.12
N ASN A 218 -4.92 16.45 10.57
CA ASN A 218 -6.14 16.75 11.32
C ASN A 218 -6.47 15.67 12.37
N ALA A 219 -6.05 14.42 12.16
CA ALA A 219 -6.16 13.36 13.14
C ALA A 219 -5.19 13.51 14.34
N GLY A 220 -4.25 14.47 14.27
CA GLY A 220 -3.31 14.80 15.33
C GLY A 220 -1.90 14.23 15.15
N PHE A 221 -1.62 13.54 14.04
CA PHE A 221 -0.30 13.00 13.79
C PHE A 221 0.75 14.10 13.52
N ILE A 222 1.96 13.90 14.03
CA ILE A 222 3.15 14.65 13.66
C ILE A 222 3.94 13.87 12.63
N ILE A 223 4.06 14.42 11.42
CA ILE A 223 4.78 13.75 10.33
C ILE A 223 6.27 14.00 10.50
N ILE A 224 7.07 12.94 10.72
CA ILE A 224 8.51 13.04 10.99
C ILE A 224 9.40 12.80 9.77
N GLY A 225 8.87 12.28 8.66
CA GLY A 225 9.63 11.99 7.45
C GLY A 225 8.86 11.14 6.45
N GLN A 226 9.60 10.60 5.46
CA GLN A 226 9.05 9.78 4.39
C GLN A 226 9.75 8.43 4.28
N THR A 227 8.98 7.38 3.98
CA THR A 227 9.44 6.00 3.85
C THR A 227 9.77 5.62 2.41
N ASN A 228 10.64 4.60 2.25
CA ASN A 228 11.15 4.07 0.99
C ASN A 228 10.07 3.31 0.19
N TYR A 229 10.21 3.35 -1.16
CA TYR A 229 9.31 2.75 -2.14
C TYR A 229 10.01 2.56 -3.48
N PRO A 230 9.63 1.62 -4.35
CA PRO A 230 10.18 1.45 -5.69
C PRO A 230 9.62 2.49 -6.67
N GLU A 231 10.34 2.72 -7.78
CA GLU A 231 9.96 3.67 -8.82
C GLU A 231 8.49 3.49 -9.26
N LEU A 232 7.69 4.55 -9.17
CA LEU A 232 6.24 4.59 -9.42
C LEU A 232 5.42 3.52 -8.67
N GLY A 233 6.01 2.79 -7.74
CA GLY A 233 5.32 1.73 -6.99
C GLY A 233 5.03 0.46 -7.81
N TRP A 234 5.70 0.24 -8.95
CA TRP A 234 5.43 -0.89 -9.84
C TRP A 234 5.72 -2.26 -9.23
N LYS A 235 6.63 -2.35 -8.25
CA LYS A 235 7.13 -3.61 -7.72
C LYS A 235 6.48 -3.98 -6.39
N ASN A 236 6.42 -5.28 -6.10
CA ASN A 236 6.03 -5.84 -4.80
C ASN A 236 7.19 -5.92 -3.79
N ILE A 237 8.33 -5.30 -4.11
CA ILE A 237 9.49 -5.08 -3.26
C ILE A 237 9.90 -3.61 -3.33
N SER A 238 10.60 -3.10 -2.31
CA SER A 238 11.10 -1.72 -2.25
C SER A 238 12.61 -1.72 -2.46
N ASP A 239 13.01 -1.64 -3.74
CA ASP A 239 14.40 -1.71 -4.23
C ASP A 239 14.71 -0.58 -5.21
N SER A 240 14.30 0.63 -4.88
CA SER A 240 14.47 1.81 -5.74
C SER A 240 15.93 2.03 -6.15
N LYS A 241 16.16 2.26 -7.43
CA LYS A 241 17.47 2.73 -7.92
C LYS A 241 17.87 4.07 -7.30
N LEU A 242 16.90 4.91 -6.96
CA LEU A 242 17.15 6.22 -6.35
C LEU A 242 17.49 6.12 -4.87
N TYR A 243 16.82 5.22 -4.13
CA TYR A 243 16.87 5.16 -2.67
C TYR A 243 17.54 3.89 -2.11
N GLY A 244 17.76 2.86 -2.94
CA GLY A 244 18.26 1.55 -2.51
C GLY A 244 17.18 0.64 -1.98
N VAL A 245 17.59 -0.55 -1.52
CA VAL A 245 16.71 -1.61 -1.01
C VAL A 245 16.29 -1.27 0.42
N SER A 246 14.99 -1.41 0.71
CA SER A 246 14.48 -1.45 2.08
C SER A 246 14.41 -2.91 2.55
N VAL A 247 15.14 -3.25 3.60
CA VAL A 247 15.23 -4.62 4.09
C VAL A 247 14.30 -4.88 5.27
N ASN A 248 14.11 -6.17 5.57
CA ASN A 248 13.17 -6.66 6.57
C ASN A 248 13.79 -6.60 7.97
N PRO A 249 13.14 -5.97 8.97
CA PRO A 249 13.64 -5.93 10.34
C PRO A 249 13.80 -7.31 11.00
N TRP A 250 13.00 -8.32 10.61
CA TRP A 250 13.12 -9.68 11.11
C TRP A 250 14.39 -10.38 10.61
N ASN A 251 14.81 -10.10 9.40
CA ASN A 251 16.04 -10.60 8.79
C ASN A 251 16.49 -9.67 7.67
N PRO A 252 17.56 -8.87 7.85
CA PRO A 252 18.05 -7.90 6.87
C PRO A 252 18.49 -8.49 5.52
N ASN A 253 18.63 -9.83 5.42
CA ASN A 253 18.91 -10.50 4.14
C ASN A 253 17.63 -10.71 3.29
N HIS A 254 16.48 -10.20 3.72
CA HIS A 254 15.20 -10.34 3.04
C HIS A 254 14.56 -8.99 2.76
N TYR A 255 13.72 -8.94 1.72
CA TYR A 255 12.95 -7.74 1.39
C TYR A 255 11.89 -7.41 2.44
N SER A 256 11.64 -6.15 2.69
CA SER A 256 10.52 -5.66 3.52
C SER A 256 9.16 -5.66 2.80
N GLY A 257 9.15 -6.11 1.54
CA GLY A 257 7.95 -6.01 0.71
C GLY A 257 7.84 -4.69 -0.06
N GLY A 258 6.72 -4.50 -0.74
CA GLY A 258 6.49 -3.32 -1.56
C GLY A 258 5.04 -3.21 -2.08
N SER A 259 4.73 -2.04 -2.55
CA SER A 259 5.59 -0.87 -2.71
C SER A 259 5.70 0.01 -1.44
N SER A 260 5.02 -0.31 -0.32
CA SER A 260 5.14 0.39 0.97
C SER A 260 6.10 -0.35 1.93
N GLY A 261 7.23 -0.87 1.41
CA GLY A 261 8.17 -1.69 2.21
C GLY A 261 8.84 -0.88 3.32
N GLY A 262 9.25 0.35 3.02
CA GLY A 262 9.79 1.23 4.06
C GLY A 262 8.78 1.55 5.17
N ALA A 263 7.48 1.61 4.87
CA ALA A 263 6.44 1.80 5.88
C ALA A 263 6.30 0.56 6.77
N GLY A 264 6.21 -0.65 6.17
CA GLY A 264 6.17 -1.90 6.92
C GLY A 264 7.39 -2.08 7.81
N ALA A 265 8.59 -1.87 7.28
CA ALA A 265 9.84 -1.95 8.04
C ALA A 265 9.90 -0.93 9.19
N SER A 266 9.44 0.30 8.97
CA SER A 266 9.42 1.34 10.02
C SER A 266 8.49 1.01 11.17
N VAL A 267 7.32 0.42 10.90
CA VAL A 267 6.37 -0.01 11.93
C VAL A 267 6.90 -1.24 12.68
N ALA A 268 7.44 -2.22 11.95
CA ALA A 268 8.01 -3.42 12.53
C ALA A 268 9.22 -3.14 13.44
N ALA A 269 10.06 -2.17 13.06
CA ALA A 269 11.20 -1.70 13.87
C ALA A 269 10.79 -0.67 14.94
N ALA A 270 9.51 -0.41 15.13
CA ALA A 270 8.97 0.56 16.08
C ALA A 270 9.53 1.98 15.95
N PHE A 271 9.91 2.43 14.73
CA PHE A 271 10.23 3.84 14.48
C PHE A 271 9.00 4.72 14.73
N VAL A 272 7.85 4.24 14.33
CA VAL A 272 6.54 4.82 14.56
C VAL A 272 5.50 3.72 14.77
N PRO A 273 4.43 3.95 15.54
CA PRO A 273 3.38 2.95 15.74
C PRO A 273 2.53 2.73 14.49
N ILE A 274 2.39 3.75 13.66
CA ILE A 274 1.67 3.73 12.37
C ILE A 274 2.52 4.44 11.31
N ALA A 275 2.64 3.83 10.14
CA ALA A 275 3.18 4.47 8.94
C ALA A 275 2.14 4.43 7.81
N SER A 276 2.04 5.50 7.02
CA SER A 276 1.10 5.50 5.91
C SER A 276 1.62 4.71 4.72
N GLY A 277 0.71 4.12 3.97
CA GLY A 277 0.98 3.34 2.77
C GLY A 277 -0.01 3.63 1.65
N SER A 278 0.25 3.08 0.48
CA SER A 278 -0.71 3.04 -0.63
C SER A 278 -0.73 1.64 -1.25
N ASP A 279 -1.89 1.19 -1.73
CA ASP A 279 -2.12 -0.16 -2.22
C ASP A 279 -2.87 -0.12 -3.55
N ALA A 280 -2.19 -0.50 -4.64
CA ALA A 280 -2.75 -0.60 -5.99
C ALA A 280 -2.76 -2.03 -6.54
N GLY A 281 -2.17 -2.98 -5.80
CA GLY A 281 -2.08 -4.40 -6.15
C GLY A 281 -1.58 -5.25 -4.98
N GLY A 282 -1.67 -4.73 -3.73
CA GLY A 282 -1.16 -5.39 -2.53
C GLY A 282 -0.16 -4.57 -1.73
N SER A 283 0.13 -3.33 -2.14
CA SER A 283 1.29 -2.59 -1.64
C SER A 283 1.18 -2.06 -0.19
N ILE A 284 0.09 -2.30 0.54
CA ILE A 284 -0.03 -2.24 2.01
C ILE A 284 0.07 -3.65 2.57
N ARG A 285 -0.67 -4.60 2.02
CA ARG A 285 -0.86 -5.95 2.54
C ARG A 285 0.38 -6.84 2.38
N ILE A 286 1.09 -6.71 1.25
CA ILE A 286 2.35 -7.45 1.01
C ILE A 286 3.42 -7.09 2.06
N PRO A 287 3.79 -5.81 2.26
CA PRO A 287 4.72 -5.47 3.32
C PRO A 287 4.16 -5.82 4.71
N ALA A 288 2.84 -5.70 4.96
CA ALA A 288 2.26 -6.12 6.22
C ALA A 288 2.50 -7.61 6.50
N SER A 289 2.28 -8.49 5.50
CA SER A 289 2.55 -9.92 5.60
C SER A 289 4.02 -10.22 5.90
N TRP A 290 4.93 -9.58 5.18
CA TRP A 290 6.36 -9.89 5.27
C TRP A 290 7.09 -9.20 6.42
N THR A 291 6.52 -8.15 7.02
CA THR A 291 7.12 -7.46 8.18
C THR A 291 6.39 -7.71 9.50
N GLY A 292 5.38 -8.59 9.51
CA GLY A 292 4.64 -8.91 10.73
C GLY A 292 3.80 -7.74 11.26
N THR A 293 3.20 -6.96 10.37
CA THR A 293 2.33 -5.82 10.72
C THR A 293 0.90 -6.04 10.23
N VAL A 294 -0.05 -5.26 10.73
CA VAL A 294 -1.44 -5.25 10.26
C VAL A 294 -1.57 -4.30 9.06
N GLY A 295 -2.19 -4.78 7.98
CA GLY A 295 -2.37 -3.97 6.77
C GLY A 295 -3.79 -4.07 6.22
N LEU A 296 -4.56 -3.00 6.31
CA LEU A 296 -5.89 -2.88 5.70
C LEU A 296 -5.79 -2.18 4.36
N LYS A 297 -6.33 -2.79 3.32
CA LYS A 297 -6.76 -2.11 2.10
C LYS A 297 -8.25 -1.79 2.23
N PRO A 298 -8.65 -0.56 2.48
CA PRO A 298 -10.06 -0.20 2.61
C PRO A 298 -10.84 -0.40 1.31
N SER A 299 -12.13 -0.47 1.40
CA SER A 299 -13.05 -0.37 0.26
C SER A 299 -12.77 0.89 -0.54
N ARG A 300 -12.98 0.82 -1.87
CA ARG A 300 -12.79 1.95 -2.77
C ARG A 300 -13.63 3.16 -2.34
N GLY A 301 -13.02 4.33 -2.21
CA GLY A 301 -13.69 5.60 -1.95
C GLY A 301 -14.19 5.84 -0.53
N VAL A 302 -13.95 4.93 0.43
CA VAL A 302 -14.42 5.10 1.81
C VAL A 302 -13.49 5.96 2.68
N ILE A 303 -12.24 6.15 2.28
CA ILE A 303 -11.25 6.95 3.01
C ILE A 303 -11.08 8.32 2.36
N ILE A 304 -10.94 9.36 3.17
CA ILE A 304 -10.68 10.75 2.75
C ILE A 304 -9.45 10.79 1.85
N GLY A 305 -9.58 11.40 0.66
CA GLY A 305 -8.52 11.53 -0.34
C GLY A 305 -8.37 10.33 -1.28
N ASN A 306 -9.17 9.26 -1.11
CA ASN A 306 -9.19 8.14 -2.03
C ASN A 306 -10.25 8.31 -3.11
N SER A 307 -9.93 7.85 -4.33
CA SER A 307 -10.86 7.87 -5.45
C SER A 307 -12.02 6.91 -5.26
N ASN A 308 -13.23 7.35 -5.63
CA ASN A 308 -14.43 6.53 -5.71
C ASN A 308 -14.73 6.06 -7.14
N SER A 309 -13.87 6.35 -8.11
CA SER A 309 -14.04 5.93 -9.50
C SER A 309 -14.01 4.41 -9.61
N ALA A 310 -14.89 3.83 -10.45
CA ALA A 310 -14.91 2.38 -10.72
C ALA A 310 -13.56 1.85 -11.25
N LYS A 311 -12.74 2.70 -11.84
CA LYS A 311 -11.38 2.38 -12.32
C LYS A 311 -10.28 2.77 -11.34
N GLY A 312 -10.63 3.31 -10.15
CA GLY A 312 -9.69 3.66 -9.09
C GLY A 312 -9.22 2.40 -8.35
N GLN A 313 -8.01 1.94 -8.65
CA GLN A 313 -7.44 0.75 -8.01
C GLN A 313 -6.55 1.07 -6.80
N THR A 314 -6.03 2.29 -6.72
CA THR A 314 -5.15 2.72 -5.63
C THR A 314 -5.95 3.24 -4.45
N VAL A 315 -5.59 2.79 -3.25
CA VAL A 315 -6.07 3.35 -2.00
C VAL A 315 -4.88 3.80 -1.14
N HIS A 316 -5.04 4.90 -0.41
CA HIS A 316 -4.13 5.35 0.63
C HIS A 316 -4.68 4.93 1.98
N PHE A 317 -3.83 4.38 2.84
CA PHE A 317 -4.18 4.04 4.22
C PHE A 317 -2.89 3.89 5.07
N GLY A 318 -2.89 3.04 6.11
CA GLY A 318 -1.75 2.82 7.00
C GLY A 318 -1.43 1.34 7.22
N LEU A 319 -0.21 1.12 7.75
CA LEU A 319 0.21 -0.10 8.41
C LEU A 319 0.40 0.22 9.88
N SER A 320 0.05 -0.71 10.77
CA SER A 320 0.17 -0.56 12.23
C SER A 320 0.62 -1.87 12.87
N ARG A 321 0.98 -1.83 14.15
CA ARG A 321 1.28 -3.05 14.90
C ARG A 321 0.01 -3.76 15.36
N THR A 322 -1.10 -3.03 15.56
CA THR A 322 -2.32 -3.57 16.15
C THR A 322 -3.53 -3.37 15.26
N VAL A 323 -4.52 -4.26 15.37
CA VAL A 323 -5.83 -4.10 14.73
C VAL A 323 -6.59 -2.94 15.37
N ALA A 324 -6.42 -2.72 16.68
CA ALA A 324 -7.04 -1.61 17.39
C ALA A 324 -6.63 -0.25 16.80
N ASP A 325 -5.33 -0.01 16.55
CA ASP A 325 -4.84 1.21 15.89
C ASP A 325 -5.34 1.31 14.44
N THR A 326 -5.35 0.18 13.69
CA THR A 326 -5.89 0.13 12.33
C THR A 326 -7.36 0.53 12.30
N ASN A 327 -8.17 0.02 13.24
CA ASN A 327 -9.59 0.34 13.34
C ASN A 327 -9.81 1.81 13.69
N ALA A 328 -9.06 2.35 14.65
CA ALA A 328 -9.15 3.75 15.03
C ALA A 328 -8.76 4.68 13.87
N LEU A 329 -7.72 4.33 13.11
CA LEU A 329 -7.32 5.05 11.91
C LEU A 329 -8.42 4.99 10.85
N PHE A 330 -9.04 3.83 10.62
CA PHE A 330 -10.13 3.66 9.68
C PHE A 330 -11.32 4.56 10.03
N GLU A 331 -11.83 4.50 11.27
CA GLU A 331 -12.95 5.32 11.72
C GLU A 331 -12.65 6.83 11.65
N THR A 332 -11.40 7.22 11.87
CA THR A 332 -10.96 8.63 11.82
C THR A 332 -10.96 9.17 10.39
N LEU A 333 -10.55 8.36 9.41
CA LEU A 333 -10.35 8.77 8.03
C LEU A 333 -11.56 8.50 7.11
N LEU A 334 -12.69 8.04 7.64
CA LEU A 334 -13.88 7.78 6.84
C LEU A 334 -14.43 9.05 6.18
N THR A 335 -14.73 8.95 4.87
CA THR A 335 -15.47 10.00 4.13
C THR A 335 -16.92 10.10 4.58
N LYS A 336 -17.53 8.95 4.94
CA LYS A 336 -18.91 8.82 5.39
C LYS A 336 -18.97 7.88 6.58
N LYS A 337 -19.77 8.23 7.58
CA LYS A 337 -19.92 7.39 8.79
C LYS A 337 -21.05 6.37 8.68
N ASP A 338 -21.83 6.36 7.61
CA ASP A 338 -22.99 5.51 7.35
C ASP A 338 -22.65 4.15 6.68
N LEU A 339 -21.39 3.71 6.76
CA LEU A 339 -20.99 2.36 6.34
C LEU A 339 -21.68 1.31 7.25
N PRO A 340 -21.89 0.08 6.75
CA PRO A 340 -22.37 -1.02 7.59
C PRO A 340 -21.57 -1.12 8.89
N THR A 341 -22.25 -1.43 9.99
CA THR A 341 -21.62 -1.52 11.34
C THR A 341 -20.65 -2.69 11.46
N GLY A 342 -20.60 -3.54 10.43
CA GLY A 342 -19.93 -4.83 10.46
C GLY A 342 -20.82 -5.88 11.14
N HIS A 343 -20.89 -7.06 10.57
CA HIS A 343 -21.69 -8.14 11.15
C HIS A 343 -20.94 -9.46 11.00
N LEU A 344 -20.04 -9.70 11.94
CA LEU A 344 -19.38 -10.99 12.05
C LEU A 344 -20.36 -12.02 12.63
N SER A 345 -20.89 -12.90 11.77
CA SER A 345 -21.91 -13.88 12.14
C SER A 345 -21.38 -15.31 11.99
N GLN A 346 -21.52 -16.11 13.05
CA GLN A 346 -21.25 -17.55 13.00
C GLN A 346 -22.29 -18.33 12.16
N ALA A 347 -23.43 -17.72 11.85
CA ALA A 347 -24.48 -18.35 11.03
C ALA A 347 -24.12 -18.44 9.55
N GLN A 348 -23.14 -17.66 9.09
CA GLN A 348 -22.70 -17.67 7.70
C GLN A 348 -21.31 -18.32 7.57
N PRO A 349 -21.09 -19.18 6.56
CA PRO A 349 -19.82 -19.84 6.39
C PRO A 349 -18.74 -18.88 5.89
N ILE A 350 -17.52 -19.07 6.37
CA ILE A 350 -16.30 -18.43 5.87
C ILE A 350 -15.69 -19.37 4.83
N ALA A 351 -15.54 -18.90 3.59
CA ALA A 351 -14.79 -19.63 2.58
C ALA A 351 -13.28 -19.48 2.81
N TYR A 352 -12.50 -20.52 2.51
CA TYR A 352 -11.05 -20.41 2.51
C TYR A 352 -10.43 -21.18 1.34
N THR A 353 -9.26 -20.74 0.91
CA THR A 353 -8.45 -21.44 -0.08
C THR A 353 -6.97 -21.08 0.07
N THR A 354 -6.13 -22.05 -0.24
CA THR A 354 -4.68 -21.85 -0.40
C THR A 354 -4.24 -22.02 -1.85
N GLU A 355 -5.18 -22.20 -2.79
CA GLU A 355 -4.86 -22.26 -4.21
C GLU A 355 -4.60 -20.85 -4.75
N SER A 356 -3.50 -20.67 -5.47
CA SER A 356 -3.22 -19.43 -6.18
C SER A 356 -4.27 -19.21 -7.28
N PRO A 357 -4.83 -18.00 -7.42
CA PRO A 357 -5.79 -17.70 -8.48
C PRO A 357 -5.23 -17.87 -9.90
N ALA A 358 -3.90 -17.84 -10.06
CA ALA A 358 -3.20 -18.02 -11.33
C ALA A 358 -2.45 -19.37 -11.41
N GLY A 359 -2.73 -20.32 -10.53
CA GLY A 359 -2.11 -21.65 -10.54
C GLY A 359 -0.60 -21.65 -10.19
N THR A 360 -0.07 -20.55 -9.64
CA THR A 360 1.33 -20.48 -9.20
C THR A 360 1.54 -21.24 -7.88
N PRO A 361 2.76 -21.73 -7.58
CA PRO A 361 3.04 -22.42 -6.33
C PRO A 361 2.74 -21.59 -5.09
N VAL A 362 2.26 -22.27 -4.04
CA VAL A 362 2.07 -21.72 -2.69
C VAL A 362 2.88 -22.55 -1.71
N SER A 363 3.68 -21.92 -0.88
CA SER A 363 4.60 -22.57 0.06
C SER A 363 3.85 -23.36 1.14
N ALA A 364 4.58 -24.26 1.81
CA ALA A 364 4.03 -25.04 2.91
C ALA A 364 3.67 -24.12 4.09
N GLU A 365 4.49 -23.14 4.39
CA GLU A 365 4.29 -22.15 5.46
C GLU A 365 3.03 -21.31 5.24
N ALA A 366 2.78 -20.89 4.00
CA ALA A 366 1.57 -20.12 3.66
C ALA A 366 0.30 -20.98 3.80
N LYS A 367 0.37 -22.26 3.47
CA LYS A 367 -0.73 -23.21 3.70
C LYS A 367 -0.94 -23.48 5.18
N GLU A 368 0.14 -23.63 5.94
CA GLU A 368 0.09 -23.87 7.38
C GLU A 368 -0.52 -22.66 8.11
N ALA A 369 -0.11 -21.44 7.76
CA ALA A 369 -0.69 -20.22 8.32
C ALA A 369 -2.23 -20.16 8.14
N VAL A 370 -2.74 -20.54 6.97
CA VAL A 370 -4.19 -20.62 6.73
C VAL A 370 -4.81 -21.79 7.51
N ALA A 371 -4.14 -22.94 7.61
CA ALA A 371 -4.66 -24.08 8.34
C ALA A 371 -4.80 -23.77 9.85
N GLU A 372 -3.83 -23.09 10.46
CA GLU A 372 -3.91 -22.62 11.84
C GLU A 372 -5.05 -21.62 12.05
N ALA A 373 -5.23 -20.69 11.13
CA ALA A 373 -6.34 -19.71 11.17
C ALA A 373 -7.70 -20.42 11.02
N VAL A 374 -7.82 -21.41 10.14
CA VAL A 374 -9.02 -22.24 9.96
C VAL A 374 -9.33 -23.04 11.24
N ALA A 375 -8.32 -23.63 11.89
CA ALA A 375 -8.50 -24.33 13.16
C ALA A 375 -9.00 -23.37 14.25
N PHE A 376 -8.33 -22.23 14.41
CA PHE A 376 -8.75 -21.21 15.37
C PHE A 376 -10.18 -20.74 15.15
N LEU A 377 -10.57 -20.39 13.92
CA LEU A 377 -11.93 -19.95 13.61
C LEU A 377 -12.97 -21.03 13.89
N LYS A 378 -12.67 -22.30 13.64
CA LYS A 378 -13.55 -23.44 14.02
C LYS A 378 -13.72 -23.53 15.52
N ASP A 379 -12.65 -23.37 16.29
CA ASP A 379 -12.69 -23.34 17.75
C ASP A 379 -13.52 -22.17 18.28
N GLN A 380 -13.56 -21.05 17.54
CA GLN A 380 -14.43 -19.91 17.83
C GLN A 380 -15.88 -20.12 17.34
N GLY A 381 -16.24 -21.29 16.81
CA GLY A 381 -17.61 -21.65 16.41
C GLY A 381 -18.01 -21.25 15.00
N TYR A 382 -17.07 -20.81 14.15
CA TYR A 382 -17.35 -20.50 12.74
C TYR A 382 -17.35 -21.75 11.86
N THR A 383 -18.19 -21.76 10.84
CA THR A 383 -18.19 -22.79 9.80
C THR A 383 -17.21 -22.40 8.70
N LEU A 384 -16.20 -23.23 8.43
CA LEU A 384 -15.18 -23.00 7.40
C LEU A 384 -15.42 -23.98 6.25
N VAL A 385 -15.45 -23.43 5.01
CA VAL A 385 -15.67 -24.20 3.77
C VAL A 385 -14.49 -23.98 2.83
N GLU A 386 -13.80 -25.07 2.48
CA GLU A 386 -12.75 -25.02 1.48
C GLU A 386 -13.35 -24.86 0.08
N VAL A 387 -12.83 -23.93 -0.69
CA VAL A 387 -13.31 -23.62 -2.04
C VAL A 387 -12.16 -23.54 -3.02
N LYS A 388 -12.43 -23.75 -4.30
CA LYS A 388 -11.52 -23.29 -5.35
C LYS A 388 -11.47 -21.77 -5.36
N HIS A 389 -10.32 -21.23 -5.75
CA HIS A 389 -10.21 -19.78 -5.87
C HIS A 389 -11.25 -19.24 -6.88
N PRO A 390 -12.15 -18.30 -6.48
CA PRO A 390 -13.27 -17.89 -7.32
C PRO A 390 -12.88 -17.01 -8.51
N VAL A 391 -11.62 -16.52 -8.56
CA VAL A 391 -11.12 -15.58 -9.58
C VAL A 391 -10.21 -16.31 -10.56
N ASP A 392 -10.37 -16.05 -11.85
CA ASP A 392 -9.40 -16.38 -12.90
C ASP A 392 -8.23 -15.37 -12.84
N GLY A 393 -7.20 -15.73 -12.07
CA GLY A 393 -6.09 -14.84 -11.79
C GLY A 393 -5.19 -14.59 -12.99
N GLU A 394 -5.04 -15.55 -13.91
CA GLU A 394 -4.24 -15.35 -15.12
C GLU A 394 -4.88 -14.28 -16.01
N ARG A 395 -6.18 -14.41 -16.27
CA ARG A 395 -6.97 -13.44 -17.02
C ARG A 395 -6.99 -12.07 -16.34
N LEU A 396 -7.17 -12.04 -15.02
CA LEU A 396 -7.16 -10.81 -14.23
C LEU A 396 -5.81 -10.09 -14.34
N MET A 397 -4.70 -10.83 -14.26
CA MET A 397 -3.35 -10.24 -14.33
C MET A 397 -2.99 -9.75 -15.74
N LYS A 398 -3.45 -10.39 -16.80
CA LYS A 398 -3.29 -9.86 -18.16
C LYS A 398 -3.98 -8.50 -18.32
N ASN A 399 -5.18 -8.34 -17.74
CA ASN A 399 -5.87 -7.05 -17.70
C ASN A 399 -5.13 -6.03 -16.83
N TYR A 400 -4.66 -6.43 -15.65
CA TYR A 400 -3.89 -5.57 -14.74
C TYR A 400 -2.64 -5.01 -15.44
N TYR A 401 -1.87 -5.85 -16.12
CA TYR A 401 -0.65 -5.42 -16.81
C TYR A 401 -0.94 -4.56 -18.04
N THR A 402 -2.05 -4.82 -18.75
CA THR A 402 -2.53 -3.94 -19.82
C THR A 402 -2.82 -2.53 -19.30
N VAL A 403 -3.53 -2.42 -18.16
CA VAL A 403 -3.82 -1.15 -17.50
C VAL A 403 -2.53 -0.47 -17.00
N ALA A 404 -1.63 -1.23 -16.39
CA ALA A 404 -0.35 -0.71 -15.89
C ALA A 404 0.51 -0.14 -17.03
N ALA A 405 0.70 -0.90 -18.11
CA ALA A 405 1.47 -0.44 -19.27
C ALA A 405 0.82 0.78 -19.95
N GLY A 406 -0.53 0.76 -20.16
CA GLY A 406 -1.28 1.89 -20.68
C GLY A 406 -1.12 3.16 -19.86
N SER A 407 -0.81 3.01 -18.56
CA SER A 407 -0.61 4.11 -17.61
C SER A 407 0.83 4.64 -17.55
N ALA A 408 1.82 3.89 -18.05
CA ALA A 408 3.24 4.21 -17.91
C ALA A 408 3.72 5.45 -18.70
N GLY A 409 2.87 6.00 -19.57
CA GLY A 409 3.11 7.28 -20.26
C GLY A 409 3.34 8.47 -19.32
N ILE A 410 2.97 8.35 -18.03
CA ILE A 410 3.25 9.37 -17.01
C ILE A 410 4.76 9.63 -16.86
N ALA A 411 5.61 8.62 -17.03
CA ALA A 411 7.07 8.79 -16.93
C ALA A 411 7.59 9.73 -18.05
N ASP A 412 7.12 9.57 -19.29
CA ASP A 412 7.47 10.46 -20.41
C ASP A 412 6.92 11.87 -20.20
N PHE A 413 5.69 11.99 -19.69
CA PHE A 413 5.12 13.29 -19.35
C PHE A 413 6.01 14.04 -18.32
N MET A 414 6.42 13.38 -17.25
CA MET A 414 7.28 13.97 -16.21
C MET A 414 8.67 14.32 -16.76
N ALA A 415 9.28 13.43 -17.58
CA ALA A 415 10.55 13.69 -18.23
C ALA A 415 10.47 14.93 -19.14
N ARG A 416 9.45 15.05 -19.98
CA ARG A 416 9.23 16.26 -20.82
C ARG A 416 9.07 17.51 -20.01
N GLN A 417 8.38 17.45 -18.85
CA GLN A 417 8.23 18.60 -17.97
C GLN A 417 9.57 19.02 -17.33
N LYS A 418 10.36 18.05 -16.85
CA LYS A 418 11.60 18.33 -16.11
C LYS A 418 12.82 18.48 -17.02
N LEU A 419 13.03 17.49 -17.92
CA LEU A 419 14.22 17.40 -18.78
C LEU A 419 14.07 18.17 -20.10
N LYS A 420 12.84 18.59 -20.45
CA LYS A 420 12.51 19.29 -21.72
C LYS A 420 12.79 18.45 -22.97
N ARG A 421 12.85 17.12 -22.82
CA ARG A 421 12.99 16.14 -23.90
C ARG A 421 12.13 14.90 -23.61
N PRO A 422 11.90 14.01 -24.59
CA PRO A 422 11.28 12.72 -24.35
C PRO A 422 12.05 11.87 -23.36
N LEU A 423 11.33 10.91 -22.73
CA LEU A 423 11.92 9.89 -21.87
C LEU A 423 12.90 9.02 -22.67
N GLU A 424 14.08 8.77 -22.10
CA GLU A 424 15.09 7.86 -22.62
C GLU A 424 15.31 6.68 -21.65
N ARG A 425 15.89 5.57 -22.16
CA ARG A 425 16.07 4.33 -21.41
C ARG A 425 16.77 4.53 -20.06
N ASN A 426 17.80 5.36 -20.01
CA ASN A 426 18.63 5.56 -18.82
C ASN A 426 18.02 6.51 -17.79
N ASP A 427 16.91 7.18 -18.10
CA ASP A 427 16.22 8.08 -17.17
C ASP A 427 15.46 7.32 -16.07
N VAL A 428 15.09 6.07 -16.33
CA VAL A 428 14.19 5.27 -15.50
C VAL A 428 14.72 3.84 -15.30
N GLU A 429 14.12 3.13 -14.36
CA GLU A 429 14.34 1.69 -14.17
C GLU A 429 13.84 0.89 -15.38
N LEU A 430 14.41 -0.31 -15.56
CA LEU A 430 14.14 -1.17 -16.70
C LEU A 430 12.64 -1.51 -16.82
N LEU A 431 11.97 -1.77 -15.69
CA LEU A 431 10.53 -2.08 -15.68
C LEU A 431 9.70 -0.88 -16.16
N THR A 432 9.99 0.33 -15.69
CA THR A 432 9.28 1.55 -16.14
C THR A 432 9.48 1.77 -17.65
N TRP A 433 10.71 1.55 -18.16
CA TRP A 433 10.98 1.64 -19.58
C TRP A 433 10.18 0.62 -20.38
N ALA A 434 10.18 -0.63 -19.94
CA ALA A 434 9.46 -1.70 -20.63
C ALA A 434 7.94 -1.45 -20.64
N LEU A 435 7.36 -1.05 -19.50
CA LEU A 435 5.95 -0.66 -19.41
C LEU A 435 5.62 0.53 -20.32
N PHE A 436 6.49 1.54 -20.36
CA PHE A 436 6.30 2.72 -21.21
C PHE A 436 6.34 2.35 -22.71
N GLN A 437 7.29 1.53 -23.14
CA GLN A 437 7.37 1.10 -24.53
C GLN A 437 6.14 0.25 -24.93
N THR A 438 5.75 -0.71 -24.09
CA THR A 438 4.55 -1.51 -24.30
C THR A 438 3.29 -0.63 -24.34
N GLY A 439 3.19 0.34 -23.43
CA GLY A 439 2.06 1.26 -23.32
C GLY A 439 1.80 2.11 -24.57
N LYS A 440 2.83 2.38 -25.38
CA LYS A 440 2.67 3.06 -26.69
C LYS A 440 1.79 2.27 -27.66
N ASN A 441 1.74 0.96 -27.50
CA ASN A 441 1.03 0.02 -28.38
C ASN A 441 -0.30 -0.46 -27.78
N ILE A 442 -0.73 0.07 -26.62
CA ILE A 442 -2.02 -0.24 -26.00
C ILE A 442 -3.03 0.80 -26.42
N THR A 443 -4.12 0.34 -27.04
CA THR A 443 -5.19 1.23 -27.52
C THR A 443 -6.20 1.57 -26.42
N SER A 444 -7.02 2.59 -26.65
CA SER A 444 -8.14 2.95 -25.78
C SER A 444 -9.16 1.83 -25.66
N GLU A 445 -9.37 1.11 -26.80
CA GLU A 445 -10.29 -0.03 -26.90
C GLU A 445 -9.79 -1.21 -26.04
N GLU A 446 -8.50 -1.53 -26.10
CA GLU A 446 -7.89 -2.58 -25.27
C GLU A 446 -7.98 -2.23 -23.78
N THR A 447 -7.68 -0.98 -23.41
CA THR A 447 -7.82 -0.51 -22.02
C THR A 447 -9.29 -0.60 -21.57
N THR A 448 -10.23 -0.23 -22.43
CA THR A 448 -11.66 -0.30 -22.12
C THR A 448 -12.12 -1.75 -21.99
N ALA A 449 -11.66 -2.64 -22.87
CA ALA A 449 -11.95 -4.08 -22.78
C ALA A 449 -11.40 -4.68 -21.48
N ALA A 450 -10.18 -4.35 -21.09
CA ALA A 450 -9.60 -4.79 -19.84
C ALA A 450 -10.44 -4.37 -18.62
N TRP A 451 -10.87 -3.11 -18.55
CA TRP A 451 -11.73 -2.64 -17.46
C TRP A 451 -13.14 -3.24 -17.50
N THR A 452 -13.69 -3.53 -18.69
CA THR A 452 -14.97 -4.22 -18.82
C THR A 452 -14.88 -5.64 -18.28
N ASP A 453 -13.80 -6.33 -18.62
CA ASP A 453 -13.54 -7.68 -18.13
C ASP A 453 -13.30 -7.73 -16.61
N ILE A 454 -12.54 -6.79 -16.07
CA ILE A 454 -12.35 -6.62 -14.63
C ILE A 454 -13.71 -6.43 -13.93
N ALA A 455 -14.61 -5.61 -14.51
CA ALA A 455 -15.93 -5.38 -13.93
C ALA A 455 -16.80 -6.64 -13.94
N LEU A 456 -16.72 -7.49 -14.99
CA LEU A 456 -17.42 -8.79 -15.02
C LEU A 456 -16.90 -9.75 -13.95
N GLN A 457 -15.57 -9.81 -13.75
CA GLN A 457 -14.99 -10.62 -12.69
C GLN A 457 -15.34 -10.08 -11.28
N ALA A 458 -15.43 -8.75 -11.12
CA ALA A 458 -15.88 -8.13 -9.88
C ALA A 458 -17.33 -8.52 -9.55
N GLN A 459 -18.23 -8.50 -10.55
CA GLN A 459 -19.60 -8.93 -10.37
C GLN A 459 -19.69 -10.40 -9.94
N ALA A 460 -18.92 -11.29 -10.57
CA ALA A 460 -18.88 -12.70 -10.16
C ALA A 460 -18.38 -12.86 -8.72
N MET A 461 -17.46 -12.01 -8.28
CA MET A 461 -17.00 -12.00 -6.89
C MET A 461 -18.05 -11.43 -5.92
N ASP A 462 -18.83 -10.44 -6.34
CA ASP A 462 -19.97 -9.94 -5.56
C ASP A 462 -21.04 -11.04 -5.34
N GLU A 463 -21.31 -11.85 -6.38
CA GLU A 463 -22.20 -13.03 -6.29
C GLU A 463 -21.63 -14.10 -5.34
N PHE A 464 -20.30 -14.34 -5.37
CA PHE A 464 -19.63 -15.22 -4.43
C PHE A 464 -19.81 -14.76 -2.98
N TYR A 465 -19.68 -13.47 -2.70
CA TYR A 465 -19.83 -12.90 -1.34
C TYR A 465 -21.28 -12.99 -0.82
N GLN A 466 -22.28 -13.14 -1.66
CA GLN A 466 -23.64 -13.43 -1.20
C GLN A 466 -23.75 -14.80 -0.53
N GLN A 467 -22.94 -15.77 -0.98
CA GLN A 467 -22.89 -17.12 -0.39
C GLN A 467 -21.88 -17.22 0.74
N TYR A 468 -20.70 -16.62 0.56
CA TYR A 468 -19.58 -16.64 1.49
C TYR A 468 -19.12 -15.22 1.78
N PRO A 469 -19.66 -14.54 2.81
CA PRO A 469 -19.35 -13.13 3.07
C PRO A 469 -17.86 -12.82 3.25
N ILE A 470 -17.07 -13.82 3.61
CA ILE A 470 -15.63 -13.71 3.86
C ILE A 470 -14.90 -14.81 3.07
N LEU A 471 -13.80 -14.41 2.41
CA LEU A 471 -12.82 -15.31 1.82
C LEU A 471 -11.49 -15.16 2.55
N LEU A 472 -11.01 -16.23 3.18
CA LEU A 472 -9.70 -16.35 3.81
C LEU A 472 -8.70 -16.96 2.82
N THR A 473 -7.54 -16.30 2.65
CA THR A 473 -6.42 -16.77 1.84
C THR A 473 -5.09 -16.50 2.57
N PRO A 474 -3.95 -17.04 2.13
CA PRO A 474 -2.68 -16.41 2.46
C PRO A 474 -2.68 -14.95 1.97
N THR A 475 -1.98 -14.04 2.65
CA THR A 475 -1.71 -12.71 2.08
C THR A 475 -0.68 -12.80 0.96
N THR A 476 0.39 -13.55 1.22
CA THR A 476 1.48 -13.83 0.28
C THR A 476 1.68 -15.34 0.18
N ALA A 477 2.12 -15.82 -0.98
CA ALA A 477 2.27 -17.26 -1.23
C ALA A 477 3.51 -17.87 -0.58
N ALA A 478 4.41 -17.07 -0.04
CA ALA A 478 5.59 -17.45 0.71
C ALA A 478 6.03 -16.30 1.63
N THR A 479 6.96 -16.58 2.54
CA THR A 479 7.70 -15.59 3.32
C THR A 479 8.47 -14.64 2.41
N ALA A 480 8.99 -13.56 2.96
CA ALA A 480 9.76 -12.56 2.20
C ALA A 480 10.94 -13.23 1.46
N PRO A 481 11.11 -12.98 0.14
CA PRO A 481 12.26 -13.49 -0.59
C PRO A 481 13.56 -12.82 -0.12
N SER A 482 14.69 -13.56 -0.25
CA SER A 482 16.03 -12.99 -0.03
C SER A 482 16.30 -11.84 -0.98
N ILE A 483 17.06 -10.83 -0.54
CA ILE A 483 17.50 -9.71 -1.38
C ILE A 483 18.44 -10.17 -2.52
N ASP A 484 19.03 -11.35 -2.41
CA ASP A 484 19.85 -11.96 -3.48
C ASP A 484 18.98 -12.62 -4.58
N ASN A 485 17.66 -12.75 -4.37
CA ASN A 485 16.74 -13.23 -5.39
C ASN A 485 16.28 -12.05 -6.26
N PRO A 486 16.69 -11.98 -7.54
CA PRO A 486 16.43 -10.81 -8.37
C PRO A 486 14.96 -10.63 -8.75
N LEU A 487 14.07 -11.57 -8.47
CA LEU A 487 12.64 -11.57 -8.85
C LEU A 487 12.37 -11.22 -10.33
N LEU A 488 13.42 -11.05 -11.11
CA LEU A 488 13.43 -10.80 -12.55
C LEU A 488 14.50 -11.71 -13.15
N LYS A 489 14.09 -12.58 -14.05
CA LYS A 489 15.02 -13.49 -14.72
C LYS A 489 15.97 -12.74 -15.63
N PRO A 490 17.25 -13.11 -15.70
CA PRO A 490 18.23 -12.46 -16.57
C PRO A 490 17.84 -12.41 -18.06
N GLU A 491 17.20 -13.48 -18.56
CA GLU A 491 16.69 -13.55 -19.93
C GLU A 491 15.57 -12.52 -20.19
N HIS A 492 14.66 -12.32 -19.24
CA HIS A 492 13.62 -11.30 -19.35
C HIS A 492 14.21 -9.89 -19.28
N ALA A 493 15.20 -9.66 -18.39
CA ALA A 493 15.90 -8.39 -18.31
C ALA A 493 16.57 -8.04 -19.66
N ALA A 494 17.27 -9.01 -20.29
CA ALA A 494 17.91 -8.83 -21.59
C ALA A 494 16.91 -8.55 -22.72
N GLN A 495 15.72 -9.13 -22.67
CA GLN A 495 14.65 -8.85 -23.63
C GLN A 495 14.02 -7.47 -23.41
N MET A 496 13.81 -7.07 -22.14
CA MET A 496 13.28 -5.75 -21.79
C MET A 496 14.19 -4.61 -22.22
N GLU A 497 15.52 -4.80 -22.24
CA GLU A 497 16.47 -3.82 -22.79
C GLU A 497 16.27 -3.56 -24.29
N LYS A 498 15.67 -4.52 -25.00
CA LYS A 498 15.43 -4.47 -26.46
C LYS A 498 13.92 -4.47 -26.78
N ILE A 499 13.08 -4.09 -25.83
CA ILE A 499 11.63 -4.23 -25.94
C ILE A 499 11.04 -3.42 -27.10
N ASP A 500 11.67 -2.32 -27.48
CA ASP A 500 11.29 -1.49 -28.64
C ASP A 500 11.49 -2.19 -29.99
N GLN A 501 12.24 -3.30 -30.03
CA GLN A 501 12.45 -4.14 -31.22
C GLN A 501 11.43 -5.28 -31.33
N LEU A 502 10.64 -5.53 -30.28
CA LEU A 502 9.64 -6.57 -30.24
C LEU A 502 8.30 -6.09 -30.82
N SER A 503 7.52 -7.03 -31.40
CA SER A 503 6.16 -6.74 -31.81
C SER A 503 5.26 -6.38 -30.61
N PRO A 504 4.13 -5.67 -30.80
CA PRO A 504 3.21 -5.33 -29.72
C PRO A 504 2.71 -6.54 -28.91
N ALA A 505 2.53 -7.69 -29.56
CA ALA A 505 2.11 -8.93 -28.90
C ALA A 505 3.23 -9.51 -28.02
N GLU A 506 4.46 -9.55 -28.54
CA GLU A 506 5.64 -9.99 -27.78
C GLU A 506 5.94 -9.08 -26.60
N GLN A 507 5.78 -7.76 -26.75
CA GLN A 507 5.93 -6.82 -25.63
C GLN A 507 4.95 -7.10 -24.51
N LYS A 508 3.66 -7.30 -24.81
CA LYS A 508 2.63 -7.63 -23.82
C LYS A 508 2.91 -8.96 -23.12
N GLN A 509 3.34 -9.98 -23.90
CA GLN A 509 3.71 -11.28 -23.34
C GLN A 509 4.93 -11.15 -22.42
N LEU A 510 5.98 -10.42 -22.84
CA LEU A 510 7.16 -10.19 -22.01
C LEU A 510 6.83 -9.48 -20.70
N ILE A 511 5.93 -8.49 -20.71
CA ILE A 511 5.47 -7.83 -19.47
C ILE A 511 4.81 -8.84 -18.53
N TYR A 512 3.99 -9.76 -19.05
CA TYR A 512 3.39 -10.82 -18.24
C TYR A 512 4.47 -11.77 -17.69
N ASP A 513 5.34 -12.27 -18.54
CA ASP A 513 6.34 -13.29 -18.19
C ASP A 513 7.37 -12.77 -17.18
N GLN A 514 7.84 -11.52 -17.34
CA GLN A 514 8.82 -10.93 -16.43
C GLN A 514 8.23 -10.70 -15.03
N TRP A 515 6.93 -10.38 -14.91
CA TRP A 515 6.29 -10.21 -13.61
C TRP A 515 5.95 -11.53 -12.92
N LEU A 516 5.83 -12.62 -13.66
CA LEU A 516 5.39 -13.90 -13.15
C LEU A 516 6.27 -14.40 -11.98
N THR A 517 7.58 -14.16 -12.02
CA THR A 517 8.50 -14.55 -10.94
C THR A 517 8.18 -13.80 -9.63
N ALA A 518 8.01 -12.48 -9.70
CA ALA A 518 7.65 -11.68 -8.54
C ALA A 518 6.18 -11.93 -8.11
N PHE A 519 5.28 -12.09 -9.07
CA PHE A 519 3.86 -12.37 -8.84
C PHE A 519 3.63 -13.71 -8.12
N THR A 520 4.47 -14.72 -8.38
CA THR A 520 4.39 -16.03 -7.70
C THR A 520 4.45 -15.88 -6.17
N TYR A 521 5.17 -14.89 -5.65
CA TYR A 521 5.18 -14.60 -4.22
C TYR A 521 3.92 -13.91 -3.69
N THR A 522 3.16 -13.22 -4.55
CA THR A 522 2.07 -12.32 -4.12
C THR A 522 0.81 -12.42 -4.98
N PRO A 523 0.26 -13.63 -5.26
CA PRO A 523 -0.84 -13.81 -6.21
C PRO A 523 -2.22 -13.45 -5.65
N PHE A 524 -2.38 -13.23 -4.33
CA PHE A 524 -3.68 -13.12 -3.66
C PHE A 524 -4.19 -11.69 -3.49
N THR A 525 -3.39 -10.67 -3.80
CA THR A 525 -3.70 -9.30 -3.37
C THR A 525 -4.38 -8.41 -4.42
N GLN A 526 -4.12 -8.63 -5.72
CA GLN A 526 -4.50 -7.71 -6.79
C GLN A 526 -6.01 -7.59 -7.02
N GLN A 527 -6.75 -8.68 -6.82
CA GLN A 527 -8.20 -8.72 -7.01
C GLN A 527 -8.94 -7.66 -6.19
N ALA A 528 -8.56 -7.48 -4.92
CA ALA A 528 -9.20 -6.52 -4.03
C ALA A 528 -9.07 -5.06 -4.54
N ASN A 529 -7.96 -4.73 -5.21
CA ASN A 529 -7.74 -3.41 -5.83
C ASN A 529 -8.61 -3.21 -7.06
N LEU A 530 -8.58 -4.18 -7.97
CA LEU A 530 -9.27 -4.09 -9.25
C LEU A 530 -10.79 -4.08 -9.07
N PHE A 531 -11.30 -4.88 -8.14
CA PHE A 531 -12.73 -4.96 -7.83
C PHE A 531 -13.19 -3.84 -6.87
N GLY A 532 -12.29 -3.30 -6.07
CA GLY A 532 -12.58 -2.25 -5.09
C GLY A 532 -12.94 -2.76 -3.69
N HIS A 533 -12.96 -4.08 -3.49
CA HIS A 533 -13.31 -4.74 -2.23
C HIS A 533 -12.30 -4.46 -1.10
N PRO A 534 -12.70 -4.46 0.16
CA PRO A 534 -11.78 -4.37 1.29
C PRO A 534 -10.99 -5.68 1.44
N ALA A 535 -9.78 -5.57 1.98
CA ALA A 535 -8.98 -6.73 2.35
C ALA A 535 -8.04 -6.39 3.52
N LEU A 536 -7.98 -7.28 4.51
CA LEU A 536 -7.18 -7.12 5.73
C LEU A 536 -6.12 -8.22 5.81
N SER A 537 -4.86 -7.83 5.89
CA SER A 537 -3.74 -8.73 6.22
C SER A 537 -3.45 -8.70 7.70
N VAL A 538 -3.40 -9.89 8.32
CA VAL A 538 -3.12 -10.07 9.76
C VAL A 538 -1.93 -11.01 9.90
N PRO A 539 -0.86 -10.64 10.64
CA PRO A 539 0.35 -11.45 10.80
C PRO A 539 0.14 -12.53 11.86
N THR A 540 -0.25 -13.73 11.42
CA THR A 540 -0.62 -14.83 12.33
C THR A 540 0.41 -15.97 12.38
N TYR A 541 1.47 -15.91 11.56
CA TYR A 541 2.42 -16.99 11.44
C TYR A 541 3.86 -16.48 11.40
N VAL A 542 4.77 -17.25 11.98
CA VAL A 542 6.22 -17.05 11.86
C VAL A 542 6.84 -18.38 11.43
N SER A 543 7.59 -18.36 10.34
CA SER A 543 8.25 -19.55 9.81
C SER A 543 9.38 -20.05 10.73
N LYS A 544 9.87 -21.27 10.46
CA LYS A 544 11.01 -21.83 11.20
C LYS A 544 12.30 -21.03 11.03
N GLU A 545 12.39 -20.28 9.94
CA GLU A 545 13.49 -19.37 9.64
C GLU A 545 13.32 -17.99 10.33
N GLY A 546 12.28 -17.82 11.14
CA GLY A 546 12.00 -16.57 11.86
C GLY A 546 11.39 -15.47 11.00
N LEU A 547 10.83 -15.79 9.83
CA LEU A 547 10.20 -14.81 8.95
C LEU A 547 8.68 -14.82 9.14
N PRO A 548 8.02 -13.64 9.28
CA PRO A 548 6.58 -13.56 9.43
C PRO A 548 5.84 -13.81 8.12
N LEU A 549 4.59 -14.25 8.26
CA LEU A 549 3.66 -14.41 7.16
C LEU A 549 2.24 -14.10 7.62
N GLY A 550 1.51 -13.32 6.81
CA GLY A 550 0.15 -12.94 7.09
C GLY A 550 -0.88 -13.79 6.36
N ILE A 551 -2.03 -13.98 7.00
CA ILE A 551 -3.27 -14.39 6.34
C ILE A 551 -4.04 -13.17 5.89
N GLN A 552 -4.94 -13.33 4.90
CA GLN A 552 -5.74 -12.25 4.35
C GLN A 552 -7.23 -12.59 4.38
N PHE A 553 -8.02 -11.70 4.92
CA PHE A 553 -9.47 -11.73 4.84
C PHE A 553 -9.95 -10.75 3.77
N ASN A 554 -10.84 -11.21 2.89
CA ASN A 554 -11.48 -10.41 1.86
C ASN A 554 -13.00 -10.45 2.07
N SER A 555 -13.73 -9.37 1.73
CA SER A 555 -15.18 -9.31 1.84
C SER A 555 -15.77 -8.40 0.76
N ALA A 556 -17.11 -8.34 0.70
CA ALA A 556 -17.85 -7.46 -0.19
C ALA A 556 -17.53 -5.97 0.06
N LEU A 557 -17.83 -5.14 -0.92
CA LEU A 557 -17.63 -3.69 -0.84
C LEU A 557 -18.34 -3.10 0.39
N ASN A 558 -17.65 -2.25 1.14
CA ASN A 558 -18.07 -1.59 2.37
C ASN A 558 -18.18 -2.48 3.62
N GLU A 559 -17.72 -3.74 3.56
CA GLU A 559 -17.66 -4.64 4.71
C GLU A 559 -16.32 -4.53 5.49
N ASP A 560 -15.68 -3.39 5.43
CA ASP A 560 -14.41 -3.10 6.11
C ASP A 560 -14.46 -3.38 7.61
N ARG A 561 -15.55 -2.96 8.28
CA ARG A 561 -15.73 -3.17 9.73
C ARG A 561 -15.87 -4.64 10.09
N THR A 562 -16.48 -5.46 9.23
CA THR A 562 -16.55 -6.91 9.40
C THR A 562 -15.15 -7.52 9.41
N LEU A 563 -14.26 -7.08 8.50
CA LEU A 563 -12.87 -7.53 8.47
C LEU A 563 -12.08 -7.06 9.71
N LEU A 564 -12.30 -5.83 10.17
CA LEU A 564 -11.67 -5.31 11.37
C LEU A 564 -12.14 -6.04 12.64
N GLN A 565 -13.42 -6.41 12.74
CA GLN A 565 -13.93 -7.25 13.82
C GLN A 565 -13.28 -8.63 13.82
N LEU A 566 -13.09 -9.21 12.63
CA LEU A 566 -12.42 -10.49 12.50
C LEU A 566 -10.92 -10.40 12.89
N GLY A 567 -10.23 -9.35 12.44
CA GLY A 567 -8.86 -9.07 12.89
C GLY A 567 -8.77 -8.90 14.41
N ALA A 568 -9.70 -8.15 15.02
CA ALA A 568 -9.77 -7.98 16.47
C ALA A 568 -10.03 -9.30 17.21
N LEU A 569 -10.77 -10.24 16.61
CA LEU A 569 -10.93 -11.59 17.18
C LEU A 569 -9.58 -12.30 17.32
N PHE A 570 -8.70 -12.22 16.30
CA PHE A 570 -7.35 -12.77 16.38
C PHE A 570 -6.48 -12.03 17.39
N GLU A 571 -6.54 -10.70 17.42
CA GLU A 571 -5.76 -9.87 18.34
C GLU A 571 -6.12 -10.15 19.80
N ASN A 572 -7.40 -10.15 20.14
CA ASN A 572 -7.91 -10.39 21.51
C ASN A 572 -7.63 -11.81 22.02
N ASN A 573 -7.35 -12.76 21.13
CA ASN A 573 -6.99 -14.14 21.47
C ASN A 573 -5.47 -14.40 21.33
N HIS A 574 -4.66 -13.34 21.25
CA HIS A 574 -3.19 -13.44 21.14
C HIS A 574 -2.72 -14.29 19.97
N LYS A 575 -3.40 -14.19 18.82
CA LYS A 575 -3.09 -14.90 17.57
C LYS A 575 -2.37 -14.01 16.55
N ILE A 576 -1.92 -12.84 16.95
CA ILE A 576 -1.11 -11.94 16.14
C ILE A 576 0.34 -12.03 16.62
N ASN A 577 1.24 -12.36 15.70
CA ASN A 577 2.68 -12.34 15.97
C ASN A 577 3.21 -10.93 15.71
N GLN A 578 3.50 -10.23 16.78
CA GLN A 578 4.15 -8.92 16.69
C GLN A 578 5.66 -9.07 16.50
N PRO A 579 6.32 -8.12 15.81
CA PRO A 579 7.77 -8.07 15.78
C PRO A 579 8.32 -8.06 17.22
N HIS A 580 9.35 -8.87 17.50
CA HIS A 580 10.02 -8.84 18.78
C HIS A 580 10.66 -7.45 18.96
N VAL A 581 10.06 -6.64 19.80
CA VAL A 581 10.78 -5.56 20.46
C VAL A 581 11.59 -6.24 21.56
N GLU A 582 12.91 -6.38 21.37
CA GLU A 582 13.78 -6.96 22.41
C GLU A 582 13.49 -6.25 23.73
N GLU A 583 13.09 -7.02 24.76
CA GLU A 583 13.11 -6.48 26.11
C GLU A 583 14.56 -6.11 26.42
N PRO A 584 14.81 -4.95 26.99
CA PRO A 584 16.16 -4.61 27.42
C PRO A 584 16.66 -5.73 28.35
N ASP A 585 17.80 -6.30 27.98
CA ASP A 585 18.47 -7.39 28.71
C ASP A 585 18.63 -6.96 30.17
N LYS A 586 17.74 -7.45 31.04
CA LYS A 586 17.68 -7.09 32.47
C LYS A 586 18.92 -7.54 33.25
N ASP A 587 19.78 -8.32 32.59
CA ASP A 587 21.00 -8.90 33.17
C ASP A 587 22.29 -8.19 32.72
N LYS A 588 22.21 -7.18 31.87
CA LYS A 588 23.35 -6.29 31.56
C LYS A 588 23.35 -5.10 32.51
N GLU A 589 24.06 -5.24 33.61
CA GLU A 589 24.50 -4.08 34.39
C GLU A 589 25.27 -3.12 33.45
N PRO A 590 25.06 -1.80 33.57
CA PRO A 590 25.81 -0.84 32.76
C PRO A 590 27.30 -0.98 33.11
N ASP A 591 28.12 -1.31 32.11
CA ASP A 591 29.56 -1.35 32.23
C ASP A 591 30.09 0.03 32.58
N THR A 592 30.27 0.26 33.91
CA THR A 592 30.83 1.48 34.46
C THR A 592 32.36 1.43 34.52
N SER A 593 33.03 0.52 33.82
CA SER A 593 34.49 0.44 33.76
C SER A 593 35.09 1.18 32.57
N GLY A 594 34.81 2.46 32.48
CA GLY A 594 35.44 3.40 31.55
C GLY A 594 36.04 4.56 32.29
N GLU A 595 37.13 4.38 33.09
CA GLU A 595 37.94 5.50 33.50
C GLU A 595 38.53 6.18 32.26
N PRO A 596 38.49 7.53 32.16
CA PRO A 596 39.10 8.24 31.05
C PRO A 596 40.61 8.25 31.22
N ASP A 597 41.30 7.60 30.29
CA ASP A 597 42.76 7.61 30.12
C ASP A 597 43.24 9.07 29.90
N LYS A 598 43.73 9.70 31.00
CA LYS A 598 44.43 10.95 30.95
C LYS A 598 45.87 10.61 30.64
N ASP A 599 46.26 10.75 29.37
CA ASP A 599 47.64 11.04 28.98
C ASP A 599 47.79 10.77 27.45
N LYS A 600 47.42 11.76 26.64
CA LYS A 600 48.07 12.04 25.34
C LYS A 600 47.70 13.45 24.89
N GLU A 601 48.67 14.36 25.09
CA GLU A 601 48.67 15.66 24.47
C GLU A 601 48.73 15.57 22.93
N PRO A 602 48.10 16.50 22.20
CA PRO A 602 48.25 16.59 20.74
C PRO A 602 49.50 17.36 20.36
N ASN A 603 50.38 16.73 19.62
CA ASN A 603 51.52 17.37 18.99
C ASN A 603 51.05 18.19 17.77
N ALA A 604 51.15 19.50 17.89
CA ALA A 604 50.99 20.45 16.81
C ALA A 604 52.37 20.72 16.18
N SER A 605 52.49 20.44 14.89
CA SER A 605 53.40 21.23 14.00
C SER A 605 53.39 20.67 12.56
N GLY A 606 53.26 21.60 11.61
CA GLY A 606 53.40 21.33 10.18
C GLY A 606 52.47 22.21 9.34
N GLU A 607 52.76 23.34 9.27
CA GLU A 607 53.01 24.47 8.37
C GLU A 607 52.34 24.37 7.00
N LEU A 608 51.63 25.45 6.72
CA LEU A 608 51.12 25.93 5.42
C LEU A 608 52.28 26.19 4.45
N ASP A 609 52.17 25.74 3.21
CA ASP A 609 52.82 26.43 2.10
C ASP A 609 51.80 26.71 0.99
N LYS A 610 51.78 27.99 0.62
CA LYS A 610 51.06 28.61 -0.46
C LYS A 610 51.93 28.71 -1.70
N ASP A 611 51.26 28.77 -2.84
CA ASP A 611 51.65 29.40 -4.10
C ASP A 611 52.48 28.60 -5.09
N LYS A 612 51.86 28.27 -6.23
CA LYS A 612 52.20 28.88 -7.52
C LYS A 612 51.28 28.40 -8.67
N GLU A 613 50.66 29.39 -9.26
CA GLU A 613 50.16 29.37 -10.64
C GLU A 613 51.31 29.22 -11.65
N GLN A 614 51.08 28.56 -12.78
CA GLN A 614 51.32 29.03 -14.16
C GLN A 614 51.16 27.90 -15.18
N ASP A 615 50.17 28.03 -16.00
CA ASP A 615 50.10 28.22 -17.46
C ASP A 615 51.20 27.55 -18.33
N THR A 616 50.78 26.75 -19.30
CA THR A 616 50.83 26.92 -20.76
C THR A 616 50.71 25.63 -21.55
N SER A 617 49.76 25.64 -22.43
CA SER A 617 49.66 25.15 -23.83
C SER A 617 50.70 24.20 -24.40
N GLY A 618 50.25 23.19 -25.16
CA GLY A 618 51.01 22.55 -26.21
C GLY A 618 50.51 21.17 -26.67
N GLU A 619 49.65 21.11 -27.65
CA GLU A 619 49.54 20.04 -28.66
C GLU A 619 50.68 20.22 -29.71
N PRO A 620 50.82 19.30 -30.70
CA PRO A 620 50.88 17.82 -30.77
C PRO A 620 52.17 17.31 -31.40
N ASP A 621 52.48 16.04 -31.44
CA ASP A 621 52.93 15.40 -32.68
C ASP A 621 53.09 13.86 -32.64
N LYS A 622 52.88 13.32 -33.81
CA LYS A 622 52.83 12.04 -34.45
C LYS A 622 54.00 11.08 -34.29
N ASP A 623 53.63 9.82 -34.54
CA ASP A 623 54.37 8.77 -35.28
C ASP A 623 55.58 8.10 -34.61
N LYS A 624 55.52 6.81 -34.40
CA LYS A 624 56.22 5.78 -35.19
C LYS A 624 56.01 4.34 -34.71
N GLU A 625 55.74 3.52 -35.70
CA GLU A 625 55.86 2.06 -35.76
C GLU A 625 57.22 1.51 -35.29
N THR A 626 57.23 0.25 -34.86
CA THR A 626 57.97 -0.93 -35.39
C THR A 626 57.94 -2.07 -34.39
N LYS A 627 57.38 -3.20 -34.74
CA LYS A 627 57.86 -4.46 -35.33
C LYS A 627 58.73 -5.34 -34.43
N THR A 628 58.27 -6.62 -34.39
CA THR A 628 58.97 -7.92 -34.37
C THR A 628 59.69 -8.32 -33.09
N SER A 629 59.65 -9.55 -32.60
CA SER A 629 59.79 -10.87 -33.24
C SER A 629 59.55 -11.99 -32.20
N GLU A 630 58.92 -13.10 -32.69
CA GLU A 630 59.31 -14.50 -32.59
C GLU A 630 59.71 -15.13 -31.23
N GLY A 631 59.04 -16.08 -30.82
CA GLY A 631 58.92 -17.45 -30.45
C GLY A 631 60.22 -18.24 -30.11
N PRO A 632 60.22 -19.58 -30.00
CA PRO A 632 59.24 -20.56 -29.52
C PRO A 632 59.83 -21.55 -28.45
N ILE A 633 59.22 -22.77 -28.27
CA ILE A 633 59.75 -24.10 -27.92
C ILE A 633 59.08 -24.75 -26.68
N GLU A 634 58.29 -25.76 -26.98
CA GLU A 634 58.28 -27.19 -26.71
C GLU A 634 58.14 -27.63 -25.23
N GLY A 635 57.49 -28.65 -24.88
CA GLY A 635 56.92 -29.81 -25.55
C GLY A 635 56.29 -30.81 -24.58
N LYS A 636 55.55 -31.70 -25.16
CA LYS A 636 55.39 -33.15 -24.87
C LYS A 636 54.68 -33.56 -23.58
N ASP A 637 53.89 -34.58 -23.54
CA ASP A 637 53.42 -35.67 -24.44
C ASP A 637 52.18 -36.38 -23.81
N GLN A 638 51.31 -36.86 -24.69
CA GLN A 638 50.78 -38.22 -24.87
C GLN A 638 49.73 -38.71 -23.83
N ASN A 639 48.68 -39.41 -24.15
CA ASN A 639 48.32 -40.28 -25.26
C ASN A 639 46.83 -40.64 -25.20
N GLN A 640 46.18 -40.69 -26.32
CA GLN A 640 45.49 -41.80 -27.00
C GLN A 640 44.30 -42.47 -26.25
N ASN A 641 43.20 -42.86 -26.82
CA ASN A 641 42.84 -43.32 -28.20
C ASN A 641 41.34 -43.41 -28.34
N GLN A 642 40.81 -43.00 -29.44
CA GLN A 642 40.11 -43.78 -30.51
C GLN A 642 38.81 -44.49 -30.09
N ASN A 643 37.77 -44.59 -30.85
CA ASN A 643 37.34 -44.42 -32.24
C ASN A 643 35.88 -44.88 -32.25
N GLN A 644 34.95 -44.55 -33.00
CA GLN A 644 34.64 -44.41 -34.40
C GLN A 644 33.11 -44.31 -34.56
N ASN A 645 32.71 -43.41 -35.38
CA ASN A 645 31.44 -43.44 -36.14
C ASN A 645 31.64 -44.42 -37.37
N PRO A 646 30.66 -44.91 -38.08
CA PRO A 646 29.65 -44.17 -38.80
C PRO A 646 28.32 -44.84 -39.20
N ASP A 647 27.38 -43.99 -39.65
CA ASP A 647 26.53 -44.12 -40.80
C ASP A 647 25.29 -45.00 -40.93
N LYS A 648 24.22 -44.30 -41.36
CA LYS A 648 23.22 -44.59 -42.39
C LYS A 648 21.85 -45.17 -42.04
N ALA A 649 20.90 -44.23 -42.26
CA ALA A 649 19.76 -44.33 -43.17
C ALA A 649 18.73 -45.48 -43.04
N GLY A 650 17.48 -45.07 -43.05
CA GLY A 650 16.40 -45.89 -43.57
C GLY A 650 15.00 -45.59 -43.05
N LYS A 651 14.25 -44.95 -43.86
CA LYS A 651 12.78 -44.76 -43.93
C LYS A 651 11.97 -46.03 -43.52
N THR A 652 10.80 -45.85 -42.95
CA THR A 652 9.44 -46.03 -43.50
C THR A 652 8.42 -46.52 -42.45
N THR A 653 7.34 -45.78 -42.37
CA THR A 653 5.90 -46.13 -42.44
C THR A 653 5.28 -47.20 -41.54
N SER A 654 4.10 -46.80 -41.07
CA SER A 654 2.80 -47.47 -40.96
C SER A 654 2.41 -48.10 -39.61
N GLU A 655 1.39 -47.54 -39.07
CA GLU A 655 0.02 -48.03 -38.87
C GLU A 655 -0.24 -49.21 -37.93
N SER A 656 -1.29 -48.95 -37.16
CA SER A 656 -2.35 -49.89 -36.69
C SER A 656 -2.15 -50.67 -35.41
N SER A 657 -2.93 -50.36 -34.41
CA SER A 657 -4.24 -50.92 -34.00
C SER A 657 -4.21 -52.13 -33.07
N LEU A 658 -5.22 -52.11 -32.20
CA LEU A 658 -5.91 -53.23 -31.51
C LEU A 658 -5.25 -53.78 -30.25
N ALA A 659 -5.84 -53.66 -29.11
CA ALA A 659 -7.08 -54.18 -28.53
C ALA A 659 -6.85 -55.43 -27.63
N ASN A 660 -7.56 -55.37 -26.49
CA ASN A 660 -8.07 -56.52 -25.68
C ASN A 660 -7.05 -57.31 -24.86
N SER A 661 -7.32 -57.66 -23.64
CA SER A 661 -8.46 -58.38 -23.04
C SER A 661 -8.25 -58.56 -21.53
N LEU A 662 -9.30 -58.40 -20.70
CA LEU A 662 -10.00 -59.46 -19.95
C LEU A 662 -9.13 -60.29 -18.95
N ASN A 663 -9.46 -60.49 -17.71
CA ASN A 663 -10.63 -61.06 -17.05
C ASN A 663 -10.37 -61.15 -15.54
N SER A 664 -11.29 -60.94 -14.72
CA SER A 664 -12.32 -61.73 -14.02
C SER A 664 -11.87 -62.06 -12.60
N SER A 665 -12.66 -62.00 -11.54
CA SER A 665 -13.86 -62.74 -11.14
C SER A 665 -14.34 -62.17 -9.79
N ALA A 666 -15.61 -61.88 -9.61
CA ALA A 666 -16.66 -62.66 -8.99
C ALA A 666 -16.52 -62.82 -7.45
N ASN A 667 -17.49 -62.69 -6.59
CA ASN A 667 -18.94 -62.94 -6.63
C ASN A 667 -19.58 -62.66 -5.25
N GLN A 668 -20.88 -62.51 -5.27
CA GLN A 668 -21.92 -62.72 -4.23
C GLN A 668 -22.14 -61.55 -3.24
N GLY A 669 -23.28 -60.93 -3.12
CA GLY A 669 -24.65 -61.37 -3.33
C GLY A 669 -25.43 -61.32 -2.01
N THR A 670 -26.43 -60.48 -1.87
CA THR A 670 -27.73 -60.82 -1.33
C THR A 670 -28.73 -59.64 -1.37
N LYS A 671 -29.91 -60.05 -1.74
CA LYS A 671 -31.17 -59.33 -2.02
C LYS A 671 -31.85 -58.70 -0.79
N SER A 672 -32.65 -57.70 -1.00
CA SER A 672 -34.14 -57.57 -0.95
C SER A 672 -34.49 -56.29 -0.17
N THR A 673 -35.48 -55.47 -0.41
CA THR A 673 -36.78 -55.61 -1.02
C THR A 673 -37.33 -54.21 -1.33
N GLU A 674 -38.15 -54.16 -2.36
CA GLU A 674 -38.97 -53.03 -2.81
C GLU A 674 -39.95 -52.48 -1.78
N SER A 675 -40.25 -51.21 -1.85
CA SER A 675 -41.64 -50.72 -1.66
C SER A 675 -41.88 -49.45 -2.43
N THR A 676 -42.62 -49.59 -3.49
CA THR A 676 -43.28 -48.62 -4.32
C THR A 676 -44.41 -47.93 -3.61
N HIS A 677 -44.54 -46.62 -3.70
CA HIS A 677 -45.84 -45.94 -3.73
C HIS A 677 -45.83 -44.78 -4.72
N ALA A 678 -46.51 -45.01 -5.83
CA ALA A 678 -46.99 -44.03 -6.79
C ALA A 678 -48.26 -43.34 -6.24
N PHE A 679 -48.33 -42.00 -6.42
CA PHE A 679 -49.62 -41.30 -6.54
C PHE A 679 -49.53 -40.18 -7.57
N SER A 680 -50.17 -40.44 -8.61
CA SER A 680 -51.11 -39.84 -9.52
C SER A 680 -51.19 -38.29 -9.64
N ASN A 681 -51.01 -37.88 -10.89
CA ASN A 681 -51.43 -36.61 -11.52
C ASN A 681 -52.84 -36.19 -11.19
N LYS A 682 -53.03 -34.88 -10.92
CA LYS A 682 -54.25 -34.19 -11.37
C LYS A 682 -53.89 -32.75 -11.78
N SER A 683 -54.10 -32.49 -13.03
CA SER A 683 -54.13 -31.20 -13.71
C SER A 683 -55.16 -30.25 -13.13
N MET A 684 -54.82 -28.96 -12.93
CA MET A 684 -55.77 -27.88 -13.06
C MET A 684 -55.15 -26.73 -13.84
N ILE A 685 -55.80 -26.45 -14.95
CA ILE A 685 -55.66 -25.29 -15.83
C ILE A 685 -56.23 -24.07 -15.11
N GLY A 686 -55.48 -23.01 -14.95
CA GLY A 686 -55.93 -21.75 -14.41
C GLY A 686 -55.12 -20.56 -14.96
N LYS A 687 -55.70 -19.96 -15.99
CA LYS A 687 -55.60 -18.59 -16.51
C LYS A 687 -54.30 -17.79 -16.26
N GLN A 688 -53.60 -17.57 -17.38
CA GLN A 688 -52.65 -16.47 -17.61
C GLN A 688 -53.39 -15.12 -17.48
N GLU A 689 -53.00 -14.31 -16.50
CA GLU A 689 -53.16 -12.84 -16.54
C GLU A 689 -51.92 -12.24 -17.13
N GLN A 690 -52.10 -11.56 -18.25
CA GLN A 690 -51.06 -10.80 -18.96
C GLN A 690 -50.78 -9.50 -18.18
N LEU A 691 -49.54 -9.34 -17.71
CA LEU A 691 -48.99 -8.04 -17.31
C LEU A 691 -48.60 -7.23 -18.55
N PRO A 692 -48.81 -5.92 -18.56
CA PRO A 692 -48.65 -5.09 -19.76
C PRO A 692 -47.17 -4.91 -20.13
N LYS A 693 -46.84 -5.11 -21.41
CA LYS A 693 -45.58 -4.80 -22.03
C LYS A 693 -45.26 -3.29 -21.88
N LYS A 694 -44.22 -2.94 -21.09
CA LYS A 694 -43.63 -1.63 -21.18
C LYS A 694 -42.87 -1.51 -22.49
N VAL A 695 -43.36 -0.63 -23.34
CA VAL A 695 -42.80 -0.21 -24.62
C VAL A 695 -41.49 0.55 -24.29
N LEU A 696 -40.37 0.08 -24.82
CA LEU A 696 -39.08 0.82 -24.88
C LEU A 696 -39.27 2.01 -25.82
N PRO A 697 -38.83 3.24 -25.45
CA PRO A 697 -38.78 4.34 -26.39
C PRO A 697 -37.66 4.10 -27.40
N LYS A 698 -37.99 4.32 -28.68
CA LYS A 698 -37.02 4.31 -29.80
C LYS A 698 -35.93 5.36 -29.54
N ALA A 699 -34.69 4.97 -29.78
CA ALA A 699 -33.55 5.85 -29.93
C ALA A 699 -33.85 6.91 -31.00
N GLY A 700 -33.71 8.19 -30.64
CA GLY A 700 -33.87 9.31 -31.55
C GLY A 700 -34.50 10.53 -30.89
N ALA A 701 -33.79 11.08 -29.90
CA ALA A 701 -34.02 12.47 -29.50
C ALA A 701 -32.64 13.09 -29.24
N GLU A 702 -32.25 13.99 -30.12
CA GLU A 702 -31.08 14.86 -30.00
C GLU A 702 -31.18 15.65 -28.71
N VAL A 703 -30.19 15.51 -27.83
CA VAL A 703 -30.02 16.35 -26.65
C VAL A 703 -29.33 17.63 -27.14
N PRO A 704 -29.87 18.84 -26.89
CA PRO A 704 -29.27 20.09 -27.35
C PRO A 704 -27.85 20.23 -26.78
N SER A 705 -26.90 20.50 -27.66
CA SER A 705 -25.47 20.68 -27.42
C SER A 705 -25.07 21.90 -26.56
N THR A 706 -26.01 22.52 -25.85
CA THR A 706 -25.78 23.73 -25.05
C THR A 706 -25.32 23.49 -23.64
N PHE A 707 -25.36 22.25 -23.14
CA PHE A 707 -24.99 21.97 -21.75
C PHE A 707 -23.47 21.74 -21.53
N TRP A 708 -22.70 21.54 -22.62
CA TRP A 708 -21.24 21.29 -22.53
C TRP A 708 -20.36 22.51 -22.83
N ILE A 709 -20.96 23.67 -23.21
CA ILE A 709 -20.21 24.90 -23.54
C ILE A 709 -19.91 25.75 -22.31
N VAL A 710 -20.58 25.54 -21.19
CA VAL A 710 -20.41 26.36 -19.98
C VAL A 710 -19.21 25.92 -19.11
N LEU A 711 -18.78 24.68 -19.23
CA LEU A 711 -17.60 24.16 -18.48
C LEU A 711 -16.25 24.38 -19.19
N GLY A 712 -16.25 24.68 -20.50
CA GLY A 712 -15.03 24.98 -21.26
C GLY A 712 -14.65 26.44 -21.36
N GLY A 713 -15.56 27.36 -20.99
CA GLY A 713 -15.42 28.82 -21.19
C GLY A 713 -14.79 29.59 -20.03
N ALA A 714 -14.78 29.03 -18.83
CA ALA A 714 -14.27 29.69 -17.62
C ALA A 714 -12.74 29.66 -17.47
N PHE A 715 -12.06 28.75 -18.18
CA PHE A 715 -10.60 28.55 -18.05
C PHE A 715 -9.73 29.48 -18.92
N LEU A 716 -10.28 30.33 -19.76
CA LEU A 716 -9.51 31.15 -20.71
C LEU A 716 -9.44 32.67 -20.38
N VAL A 717 -10.05 33.12 -19.31
CA VAL A 717 -10.07 34.56 -18.99
C VAL A 717 -9.03 35.00 -17.94
N THR A 718 -8.47 34.08 -17.16
CA THR A 718 -7.52 34.43 -16.06
C THR A 718 -6.06 34.47 -16.44
N SER A 719 -5.65 33.83 -17.56
CA SER A 719 -4.23 33.84 -17.98
C SER A 719 -3.83 35.01 -18.89
N GLY A 720 -4.80 35.80 -19.36
CA GLY A 720 -4.57 36.89 -20.32
C GLY A 720 -4.35 38.29 -19.70
N THR A 721 -4.66 38.46 -18.43
CA THR A 721 -4.76 39.81 -17.83
C THR A 721 -3.50 40.29 -17.09
N ILE A 722 -2.51 39.45 -16.89
CA ILE A 722 -1.29 39.81 -16.12
C ILE A 722 -0.16 40.39 -17.01
N TYR A 723 -0.24 40.24 -18.34
CA TYR A 723 0.87 40.66 -19.22
C TYR A 723 0.72 42.04 -19.88
N ILE A 724 -0.36 42.78 -19.64
CA ILE A 724 -0.59 44.09 -20.33
C ILE A 724 -0.38 45.33 -19.42
N ARG A 725 0.04 45.19 -18.18
CA ARG A 725 0.17 46.34 -17.26
C ARG A 725 1.59 46.84 -16.99
N LYS A 726 2.59 46.44 -17.79
CA LYS A 726 4.00 46.86 -17.56
C LYS A 726 4.65 47.67 -18.69
N THR A 727 3.94 48.10 -19.71
CA THR A 727 4.51 48.95 -20.77
C THR A 727 3.63 50.11 -21.11
N ARG A 728 3.34 50.99 -20.12
CA ARG A 728 2.96 52.36 -20.37
C ARG A 728 3.37 53.23 -19.19
N LYS A 729 4.63 53.62 -19.16
CA LYS A 729 5.16 54.88 -18.67
C LYS A 729 6.55 55.06 -19.24
N ARG A 730 6.63 55.56 -20.39
CA ARG A 730 7.33 56.72 -20.94
C ARG A 730 6.99 56.86 -22.40
#